data_cbdb0d9a566fd5c19d3fa58eff6b5697
#
_entry.id   cbdb0d9a566fd5c19d3fa58eff6b5697
#
_cell.length_a   1.000
_cell.length_b   1.000
_cell.length_c   1.000
_cell.angle_alpha   90.00
_cell.angle_beta   90.00
_cell.angle_gamma   90.00
#
_symmetry.space_group_name_H-M   'P 1'
#
loop_
_entity.id
_entity.type
_entity.pdbx_description
1 polymer ?
#
loop_
_entity_poly.entity_id
_entity_poly.type
_entity_poly.pdbx_seq_one_letter_code
_entity_poly.pdbx_strand_id
1 'polypeptide(L)'
;MVCSYPTFRPSRGVRPKPRADGTQEARTNKMALKSPAFRRKFPLLVTGSLLALQPFATSFVVAAEQYDCSVSASGAWDCAPKTAAAPLPPRPVHDGAAVSSANSTPQGKAGGSVDAEPKTMLVTESKGRGLRSRSADYSHLDWVPRDKLTAAQLAETGPYCGGAYIEPTRPGMNDKTNKSDAPTFIGAKASRYEQEQQVATLAGDVVMRQGSMQLEADEASLYQAENRGELNGKVRLRDNGALIVGDHAQVQLDTGAAQIDNAEYVMHKSRIRGNALYAKRAENAIIRLKDGTYTTCEPDSNAWQLKGNNITLNPATGFGTATNATLRVKNIPILYTPYIYFPIDDRRQSGFLPPSFSTGSETGFTLVTPYYFNLAPNYDATLYPQYMTKRGMLMEGEFRYLTKSSEGQFGGAYLNDDNDERKNQTDSEKTRYMLNWQHKGGLDSRLTSLVDYTKISDPYYFQDLKSYEEGVESRDFVNQQGSLTYRGDTYQARLNVQAYQLATVSEFTPYDRLPQITFNGALPYHPGGLDLAYETEAVRFDRDLQKGSYTDKDGLVSSRLDNNVLGLSRANGTRLSASPSVSLPLNWTYGFITPKLKYVYTKYDLDLDNTGKNDLLVNRLGASALGETFNSSQDRTVPIASIDSGLYFDRNTQFFGSNYRQTLEPRLFYLYVPEKDQKNIPVFDTSETPFSFDSLFRDNRFTGGDRIGDENKLSLGLTSRWIQDDGLERQRISIGQAVYFKDREVQLPGVDAKTRDDAHQDVSPIALDYSFRFNRDWRATADYNWDPTSHSPRSGSAMFHYQPEDNPNKVINVGYRYRNDQVVYNQLTGKWQFGGDYGSEGNPNFIKDYYKIQQHDFSMMWPIIPQWNLITRWQYDYARNRTLEAFGGFEYDNCCWKLRVINRYWVSNDEYTQIAPQNEKGDHGLFFQIVLKGLGGLTGAKVESFLDKGIEGYREREDKAF
;
A
#
# COMPACT_ATOMS: atom_id res chain seq x y z
N MET A 1 7.76 51.97 24.17
CA MET A 1 8.19 52.42 25.53
C MET A 1 8.73 51.18 26.20
N VAL A 2 9.94 51.06 26.20
CA VAL A 2 11.17 50.93 26.92
C VAL A 2 10.96 50.85 28.46
N CYS A 3 11.54 49.82 29.05
CA CYS A 3 12.23 49.70 30.34
C CYS A 3 11.98 48.34 30.96
N SER A 4 12.84 47.45 31.09
CA SER A 4 14.20 47.31 31.68
C SER A 4 14.15 46.38 32.92
N TYR A 5 15.00 45.40 32.87
CA TYR A 5 15.38 44.41 33.92
C TYR A 5 15.81 45.04 35.27
N PRO A 6 15.87 44.22 36.34
CA PRO A 6 17.19 43.79 36.72
C PRO A 6 17.36 42.33 37.18
N THR A 7 18.54 41.86 36.89
CA THR A 7 19.30 40.68 37.32
C THR A 7 19.55 40.62 38.83
N PHE A 8 19.57 39.41 39.41
CA PHE A 8 20.40 39.07 40.57
C PHE A 8 20.84 37.58 40.52
N ARG A 9 22.12 37.36 40.58
CA ARG A 9 22.87 36.17 40.96
C ARG A 9 23.77 36.54 42.15
N PRO A 10 24.51 35.58 42.81
CA PRO A 10 24.24 34.31 43.47
C PRO A 10 24.79 34.26 44.91
N SER A 11 24.51 33.21 45.66
CA SER A 11 25.41 32.90 46.80
C SER A 11 25.59 31.39 47.00
N ARG A 12 26.83 31.01 47.13
CA ARG A 12 27.40 29.71 47.42
C ARG A 12 27.32 29.34 48.89
N GLY A 13 27.40 28.01 49.15
CA GLY A 13 28.01 27.39 50.33
C GLY A 13 27.07 26.31 50.92
N VAL A 14 27.40 25.12 51.25
CA VAL A 14 28.61 24.45 51.73
C VAL A 14 28.23 22.96 51.86
N ARG A 15 29.10 22.06 51.40
CA ARG A 15 29.04 20.62 51.75
C ARG A 15 29.51 20.39 53.18
N PRO A 16 29.16 19.28 53.83
CA PRO A 16 30.22 18.31 54.15
C PRO A 16 29.84 16.84 53.88
N LYS A 17 30.85 16.09 53.47
CA LYS A 17 31.08 14.66 53.51
C LYS A 17 31.74 14.26 54.84
N PRO A 18 32.09 12.98 55.05
CA PRO A 18 31.37 11.75 55.40
C PRO A 18 31.88 11.10 56.70
N ARG A 19 31.28 10.00 57.13
CA ARG A 19 32.02 9.03 57.97
C ARG A 19 31.49 7.63 57.82
N ALA A 20 32.43 6.74 57.58
CA ALA A 20 32.36 5.30 57.57
C ALA A 20 32.21 4.71 58.97
N ASP A 21 31.69 3.50 59.06
CA ASP A 21 32.27 2.30 59.64
C ASP A 21 31.21 1.36 60.18
N GLY A 22 31.41 0.07 59.93
CA GLY A 22 30.78 -0.97 60.72
C GLY A 22 30.42 -2.26 59.98
N THR A 23 31.45 -3.01 59.68
CA THR A 23 31.42 -4.48 59.39
C THR A 23 30.64 -5.29 60.38
N GLN A 24 29.87 -6.30 59.92
CA GLN A 24 29.96 -7.66 60.42
C GLN A 24 29.24 -8.69 59.57
N GLU A 25 29.96 -9.75 59.32
CA GLU A 25 29.59 -11.05 58.70
C GLU A 25 28.54 -11.80 59.52
N ALA A 26 27.69 -12.60 58.87
CA ALA A 26 27.62 -14.03 59.12
C ALA A 26 26.56 -14.77 58.32
N ARG A 27 27.04 -15.73 57.56
CA ARG A 27 26.63 -17.13 57.41
C ARG A 27 25.22 -17.49 56.82
N THR A 28 25.32 -17.93 55.61
CA THR A 28 24.76 -19.19 55.02
C THR A 28 23.66 -19.96 55.82
N ASN A 29 22.54 -20.15 55.12
CA ASN A 29 21.96 -21.50 55.10
C ASN A 29 21.15 -21.74 53.80
N LYS A 30 21.61 -22.72 53.05
CA LYS A 30 20.91 -23.35 51.94
C LYS A 30 19.73 -24.15 52.50
N MET A 31 18.52 -23.94 52.03
CA MET A 31 17.53 -24.99 51.97
C MET A 31 16.78 -24.96 50.67
N ALA A 32 17.04 -25.98 49.89
CA ALA A 32 16.30 -26.31 48.69
C ALA A 32 14.92 -26.87 49.09
N LEU A 33 13.87 -26.33 48.47
CA LEU A 33 12.60 -26.99 48.41
C LEU A 33 12.04 -26.92 46.98
N LYS A 34 11.78 -28.12 46.48
CA LYS A 34 11.32 -28.50 45.15
C LYS A 34 9.94 -27.88 44.84
N SER A 35 9.83 -27.37 43.65
CA SER A 35 8.55 -27.11 42.99
C SER A 35 7.87 -28.43 42.56
N PRO A 36 6.55 -28.47 42.50
CA PRO A 36 5.88 -29.39 41.59
C PRO A 36 5.26 -28.60 40.43
N ALA A 37 5.74 -28.90 39.24
CA ALA A 37 5.14 -28.54 37.98
C ALA A 37 3.76 -29.19 37.84
N PHE A 38 2.72 -28.40 37.69
CA PHE A 38 1.43 -28.87 37.20
C PHE A 38 1.31 -28.55 35.70
N ARG A 39 1.68 -29.50 34.88
CA ARG A 39 1.32 -29.58 33.48
C ARG A 39 -0.14 -30.01 33.37
N ARG A 40 -1.04 -29.12 33.00
CA ARG A 40 -2.35 -29.52 32.47
C ARG A 40 -2.21 -29.67 30.93
N LYS A 41 -2.19 -30.92 30.51
CA LYS A 41 -2.36 -31.33 29.11
C LYS A 41 -3.84 -31.24 28.77
N PHE A 42 -4.20 -30.46 27.77
CA PHE A 42 -5.44 -30.65 27.03
C PHE A 42 -5.13 -31.55 25.83
N PRO A 43 -5.90 -32.59 25.57
CA PRO A 43 -5.74 -33.39 24.38
C PRO A 43 -6.52 -32.77 23.22
N LEU A 44 -5.82 -32.24 22.22
CA LEU A 44 -6.40 -32.06 20.91
C LEU A 44 -6.35 -33.41 20.18
N LEU A 45 -7.52 -34.02 20.00
CA LEU A 45 -7.72 -35.09 19.04
C LEU A 45 -7.77 -34.46 17.63
N VAL A 46 -6.65 -34.49 16.92
CA VAL A 46 -6.61 -34.36 15.47
C VAL A 46 -6.12 -35.71 14.95
N THR A 47 -7.04 -36.49 14.41
CA THR A 47 -6.70 -37.67 13.62
C THR A 47 -6.10 -37.20 12.30
N GLY A 48 -4.78 -37.16 12.26
CA GLY A 48 -3.99 -36.98 11.06
C GLY A 48 -3.81 -38.27 10.32
N SER A 49 -4.40 -38.39 9.14
CA SER A 49 -4.02 -39.40 8.15
C SER A 49 -2.72 -38.96 7.49
N LEU A 50 -1.61 -39.58 7.87
CA LEU A 50 -0.36 -39.55 7.11
C LEU A 50 -0.55 -40.34 5.81
N LEU A 51 -0.66 -39.63 4.68
CA LEU A 51 -0.44 -40.22 3.37
C LEU A 51 1.00 -39.93 2.95
N ALA A 52 1.75 -40.99 2.81
CA ALA A 52 3.12 -40.99 2.35
C ALA A 52 3.22 -40.41 0.93
N LEU A 53 4.03 -39.37 0.77
CA LEU A 53 4.46 -38.84 -0.52
C LEU A 53 5.56 -39.71 -1.11
N GLN A 54 5.20 -40.55 -2.08
CA GLN A 54 6.16 -41.06 -3.07
C GLN A 54 6.19 -40.11 -4.27
N PRO A 55 7.34 -39.84 -4.89
CA PRO A 55 7.44 -38.95 -6.03
C PRO A 55 7.07 -39.71 -7.32
N PHE A 56 5.91 -39.40 -7.88
CA PHE A 56 5.62 -39.71 -9.29
C PHE A 56 5.93 -38.49 -10.14
N ALA A 57 7.05 -38.56 -10.83
CA ALA A 57 7.33 -37.66 -11.96
C ALA A 57 6.47 -38.11 -13.15
N THR A 58 5.35 -37.44 -13.36
CA THR A 58 4.63 -37.47 -14.63
C THR A 58 4.55 -36.05 -15.16
N SER A 59 5.29 -35.86 -16.26
CA SER A 59 5.24 -34.63 -17.05
C SER A 59 3.84 -34.47 -17.64
N PHE A 60 2.99 -33.66 -17.02
CA PHE A 60 1.80 -33.15 -17.67
C PHE A 60 2.17 -31.88 -18.43
N VAL A 61 2.26 -32.02 -19.76
CA VAL A 61 2.18 -30.89 -20.68
C VAL A 61 0.74 -30.40 -20.62
N VAL A 62 0.47 -29.40 -19.82
CA VAL A 62 -0.79 -28.66 -19.86
C VAL A 62 -0.71 -27.72 -21.04
N ALA A 63 -1.47 -28.02 -22.11
CA ALA A 63 -1.68 -27.10 -23.21
C ALA A 63 -2.31 -25.83 -22.64
N ALA A 64 -1.68 -24.68 -22.89
CA ALA A 64 -2.25 -23.39 -22.52
C ALA A 64 -3.54 -23.17 -23.31
N GLU A 65 -4.68 -23.08 -22.62
CA GLU A 65 -5.93 -22.68 -23.22
C GLU A 65 -5.82 -21.22 -23.70
N GLN A 66 -6.04 -21.01 -24.97
CA GLN A 66 -6.10 -19.67 -25.56
C GLN A 66 -7.55 -19.14 -25.51
N TYR A 67 -7.71 -17.91 -25.07
CA TYR A 67 -8.99 -17.19 -25.06
C TYR A 67 -8.97 -16.08 -26.10
N ASP A 68 -10.05 -15.91 -26.84
CA ASP A 68 -10.32 -14.73 -27.65
C ASP A 68 -11.17 -13.78 -26.83
N CYS A 69 -10.64 -12.58 -26.56
CA CYS A 69 -11.32 -11.56 -25.76
C CYS A 69 -11.70 -10.36 -26.64
N SER A 70 -12.94 -9.91 -26.54
CA SER A 70 -13.44 -8.69 -27.21
C SER A 70 -14.06 -7.76 -26.19
N VAL A 71 -13.97 -6.45 -26.45
CA VAL A 71 -14.61 -5.44 -25.61
C VAL A 71 -16.05 -5.26 -26.06
N SER A 72 -17.00 -5.47 -25.16
CA SER A 72 -18.43 -5.24 -25.43
C SER A 72 -18.73 -3.74 -25.56
N ALA A 73 -19.88 -3.39 -26.15
CA ALA A 73 -20.32 -2.01 -26.29
C ALA A 73 -20.53 -1.26 -24.94
N SER A 74 -20.53 -1.99 -23.82
CA SER A 74 -20.59 -1.47 -22.46
C SER A 74 -19.21 -1.27 -21.80
N GLY A 75 -18.10 -1.56 -22.52
CA GLY A 75 -16.73 -1.43 -21.98
C GLY A 75 -16.25 -2.63 -21.15
N ALA A 76 -17.03 -3.69 -21.00
CA ALA A 76 -16.63 -4.91 -20.32
C ALA A 76 -15.93 -5.88 -21.27
N TRP A 77 -14.91 -6.60 -20.77
CA TRP A 77 -14.23 -7.66 -21.53
C TRP A 77 -15.06 -8.94 -21.51
N ASP A 78 -15.39 -9.46 -22.70
CA ASP A 78 -16.03 -10.75 -22.90
C ASP A 78 -14.99 -11.70 -23.51
N CYS A 79 -14.60 -12.74 -22.76
CA CYS A 79 -13.55 -13.69 -23.12
C CYS A 79 -14.17 -15.09 -23.28
N ALA A 80 -14.12 -15.65 -24.49
CA ALA A 80 -14.55 -17.01 -24.77
C ALA A 80 -13.37 -17.94 -25.03
N PRO A 81 -13.38 -19.19 -24.55
CA PRO A 81 -12.32 -20.14 -24.85
C PRO A 81 -12.34 -20.51 -26.34
N LYS A 82 -11.16 -20.46 -26.96
CA LYS A 82 -11.00 -20.82 -28.37
C LYS A 82 -11.22 -22.31 -28.52
N THR A 83 -12.33 -22.71 -29.12
CA THR A 83 -12.63 -24.12 -29.43
C THR A 83 -11.58 -24.64 -30.40
N ALA A 84 -10.84 -25.67 -29.98
CA ALA A 84 -9.90 -26.35 -30.83
C ALA A 84 -10.62 -26.90 -32.06
N ALA A 85 -10.15 -26.55 -33.25
CA ALA A 85 -10.64 -27.09 -34.51
C ALA A 85 -10.47 -28.61 -34.50
N ALA A 86 -11.50 -29.33 -34.93
CA ALA A 86 -11.52 -30.78 -35.03
C ALA A 86 -10.32 -31.31 -35.84
N PRO A 87 -9.72 -32.41 -35.46
CA PRO A 87 -8.58 -32.98 -36.20
C PRO A 87 -9.01 -33.45 -37.59
N LEU A 88 -8.27 -33.03 -38.58
CA LEU A 88 -8.42 -33.50 -39.97
C LEU A 88 -8.13 -35.02 -40.05
N PRO A 89 -8.85 -35.75 -40.89
CA PRO A 89 -8.67 -37.20 -41.04
C PRO A 89 -7.28 -37.53 -41.64
N PRO A 90 -6.69 -38.68 -41.28
CA PRO A 90 -5.32 -39.04 -41.71
C PRO A 90 -5.27 -39.31 -43.21
N ARG A 91 -4.26 -38.77 -43.88
CA ARG A 91 -3.90 -39.10 -45.28
C ARG A 91 -3.39 -40.55 -45.35
N PRO A 92 -3.70 -41.28 -46.42
CA PRO A 92 -3.25 -42.65 -46.60
C PRO A 92 -1.75 -42.74 -46.84
N VAL A 93 -1.13 -43.68 -46.16
CA VAL A 93 0.29 -44.10 -46.30
C VAL A 93 0.44 -44.91 -47.61
N HIS A 94 1.36 -44.51 -48.49
CA HIS A 94 1.85 -45.35 -49.55
C HIS A 94 3.15 -46.06 -49.11
N ASP A 95 3.11 -47.38 -49.05
CA ASP A 95 4.24 -48.30 -48.91
C ASP A 95 5.20 -48.22 -50.09
N GLY A 96 6.48 -48.22 -49.80
CA GLY A 96 7.51 -48.32 -50.85
C GLY A 96 8.91 -48.59 -50.31
N ALA A 97 9.15 -49.83 -50.05
CA ALA A 97 10.45 -50.55 -50.21
C ALA A 97 11.73 -50.10 -49.50
N ALA A 98 12.19 -51.00 -48.67
CA ALA A 98 13.51 -51.12 -48.07
C ALA A 98 14.61 -51.34 -49.06
N VAL A 99 15.78 -50.75 -48.86
CA VAL A 99 17.10 -51.31 -49.25
C VAL A 99 18.09 -51.11 -48.14
N SER A 100 18.71 -52.16 -47.75
CA SER A 100 19.63 -52.40 -46.67
C SER A 100 21.08 -52.00 -46.94
N SER A 101 21.81 -51.90 -45.84
CA SER A 101 23.29 -52.18 -45.68
C SER A 101 24.19 -50.93 -45.81
N ALA A 102 25.22 -50.76 -45.03
CA ALA A 102 25.99 -51.51 -44.10
C ALA A 102 26.87 -50.63 -43.21
N ASN A 103 27.20 -51.20 -42.10
CA ASN A 103 28.27 -50.85 -41.17
C ASN A 103 29.47 -50.03 -41.64
N SER A 104 29.85 -49.00 -40.81
CA SER A 104 31.22 -48.97 -40.22
C SER A 104 31.34 -47.87 -39.16
N THR A 105 31.53 -48.30 -37.90
CA THR A 105 32.14 -47.50 -36.86
C THR A 105 33.61 -47.21 -37.12
N PRO A 106 34.14 -46.06 -36.76
CA PRO A 106 35.13 -46.13 -35.70
C PRO A 106 34.97 -45.06 -34.63
N GLN A 107 35.26 -45.47 -33.42
CA GLN A 107 35.49 -44.68 -32.21
C GLN A 107 36.57 -43.59 -32.43
N GLY A 108 36.35 -42.42 -31.84
CA GLY A 108 37.37 -41.38 -31.77
C GLY A 108 36.98 -40.23 -30.83
N LYS A 109 37.33 -40.38 -29.56
CA LYS A 109 37.71 -39.37 -28.55
C LYS A 109 37.03 -38.03 -28.53
N ALA A 110 36.43 -37.75 -27.33
CA ALA A 110 36.14 -36.45 -26.79
C ALA A 110 37.31 -35.44 -26.92
N GLY A 111 36.99 -34.26 -27.35
CA GLY A 111 37.91 -33.12 -27.36
C GLY A 111 37.17 -31.82 -27.64
N GLY A 112 36.99 -31.02 -26.59
CA GLY A 112 36.95 -29.59 -26.56
C GLY A 112 36.18 -28.84 -27.64
N SER A 113 35.00 -28.28 -27.29
CA SER A 113 34.43 -27.15 -28.02
C SER A 113 35.35 -25.95 -27.84
N VAL A 114 36.18 -25.69 -28.81
CA VAL A 114 36.78 -24.37 -28.99
C VAL A 114 35.82 -23.61 -29.89
N ASP A 115 35.14 -22.59 -29.32
CA ASP A 115 34.50 -21.56 -30.10
C ASP A 115 35.61 -20.98 -31.02
N ALA A 116 35.60 -21.34 -32.30
CA ALA A 116 36.42 -20.69 -33.28
C ALA A 116 35.94 -19.25 -33.43
N GLU A 117 36.60 -18.33 -32.75
CA GLU A 117 36.48 -16.91 -33.07
C GLU A 117 36.87 -16.79 -34.57
N PRO A 118 36.01 -16.18 -35.40
CA PRO A 118 36.41 -15.85 -36.77
C PRO A 118 37.63 -14.91 -36.65
N LYS A 119 38.63 -15.19 -37.42
CA LYS A 119 39.89 -14.43 -37.50
C LYS A 119 39.60 -12.96 -37.41
N THR A 120 40.06 -12.30 -36.36
CA THR A 120 39.99 -10.88 -36.10
C THR A 120 40.54 -10.12 -37.30
N MET A 121 39.66 -9.55 -38.11
CA MET A 121 40.11 -8.45 -38.98
C MET A 121 40.62 -7.36 -38.03
N LEU A 122 41.82 -6.89 -38.30
CA LEU A 122 42.44 -5.75 -37.61
C LEU A 122 41.48 -4.57 -37.69
N VAL A 123 40.70 -4.41 -36.65
CA VAL A 123 39.88 -3.20 -36.46
C VAL A 123 40.88 -2.09 -36.17
N THR A 124 41.12 -1.26 -37.15
CA THR A 124 41.82 0.01 -36.97
C THR A 124 41.05 0.77 -35.92
N GLU A 125 41.66 1.07 -34.76
CA GLU A 125 41.02 1.94 -33.75
C GLU A 125 40.55 3.21 -34.48
N SER A 126 39.22 3.26 -34.71
CA SER A 126 38.64 4.51 -35.16
C SER A 126 38.76 5.48 -33.98
N LYS A 127 39.56 6.50 -34.12
CA LYS A 127 39.63 7.65 -33.21
C LYS A 127 38.18 8.07 -32.98
N GLY A 128 37.74 7.94 -31.72
CA GLY A 128 36.39 8.20 -31.34
C GLY A 128 35.85 9.47 -32.01
N ARG A 129 34.66 9.36 -32.61
CA ARG A 129 34.00 10.54 -33.22
C ARG A 129 34.00 11.66 -32.19
N GLY A 130 34.71 12.72 -32.43
CA GLY A 130 34.76 13.90 -31.59
C GLY A 130 33.35 14.38 -31.31
N LEU A 131 33.11 14.89 -30.09
CA LEU A 131 31.87 15.50 -29.63
C LEU A 131 31.21 16.31 -30.76
N ARG A 132 30.13 15.76 -31.34
CA ARG A 132 29.35 16.50 -32.36
C ARG A 132 28.74 17.72 -31.69
N SER A 133 28.77 18.83 -32.37
CA SER A 133 28.21 20.11 -32.01
C SER A 133 26.76 19.98 -31.56
N ARG A 134 26.29 20.87 -30.67
CA ARG A 134 24.93 20.93 -30.10
C ARG A 134 23.75 20.99 -31.09
N SER A 135 24.02 21.03 -32.39
CA SER A 135 23.02 20.98 -33.48
C SER A 135 23.04 19.64 -34.25
N ALA A 136 23.47 18.56 -33.64
CA ALA A 136 23.53 17.25 -34.28
C ALA A 136 22.11 16.76 -34.62
N ASP A 137 21.89 16.46 -35.90
CA ASP A 137 20.71 15.78 -36.38
C ASP A 137 20.79 14.31 -36.02
N TYR A 138 19.90 13.82 -35.13
CA TYR A 138 19.80 12.40 -34.72
C TYR A 138 18.75 11.63 -35.54
N SER A 139 18.33 12.15 -36.70
CA SER A 139 17.35 11.48 -37.55
C SER A 139 17.85 10.10 -38.03
N HIS A 140 19.18 9.90 -38.11
CA HIS A 140 19.78 8.60 -38.44
C HIS A 140 19.47 7.49 -37.41
N LEU A 141 19.05 7.85 -36.19
CA LEU A 141 18.58 6.98 -35.13
C LEU A 141 17.06 6.95 -35.01
N ASP A 142 16.33 7.45 -36.02
CA ASP A 142 14.87 7.60 -35.98
C ASP A 142 14.36 8.53 -34.85
N TRP A 143 15.21 9.45 -34.39
CA TRP A 143 14.82 10.43 -33.39
C TRP A 143 13.99 11.56 -34.03
N VAL A 144 12.80 11.77 -33.46
CA VAL A 144 11.89 12.84 -33.84
C VAL A 144 11.78 13.85 -32.70
N PRO A 145 12.18 15.09 -32.85
CA PRO A 145 12.02 16.15 -31.86
C PRO A 145 10.55 16.36 -31.49
N ARG A 146 10.30 16.80 -30.26
CA ARG A 146 8.96 16.94 -29.70
C ARG A 146 8.01 17.83 -30.51
N ASP A 147 8.53 18.89 -31.10
CA ASP A 147 7.80 19.84 -31.94
C ASP A 147 7.31 19.25 -33.28
N LYS A 148 7.86 18.10 -33.69
CA LYS A 148 7.50 17.35 -34.89
C LYS A 148 6.67 16.10 -34.64
N LEU A 149 6.35 15.81 -33.39
CA LEU A 149 5.53 14.65 -33.03
C LEU A 149 4.04 14.91 -33.28
N THR A 150 3.32 13.88 -33.71
CA THR A 150 1.84 13.92 -33.79
C THR A 150 1.20 13.92 -32.41
N ALA A 151 -0.07 14.33 -32.29
CA ALA A 151 -0.80 14.36 -31.04
C ALA A 151 -0.84 12.97 -30.33
N ALA A 152 -1.00 11.88 -31.11
CA ALA A 152 -0.95 10.51 -30.58
C ALA A 152 0.44 10.15 -30.03
N GLN A 153 1.50 10.48 -30.77
CA GLN A 153 2.88 10.24 -30.32
C GLN A 153 3.26 11.08 -29.11
N LEU A 154 2.73 12.33 -29.02
CA LEU A 154 2.93 13.18 -27.83
C LEU A 154 2.27 12.60 -26.59
N ALA A 155 1.12 11.95 -26.72
CA ALA A 155 0.43 11.32 -25.60
C ALA A 155 1.23 10.12 -25.01
N GLU A 156 1.99 9.42 -25.85
CA GLU A 156 2.87 8.31 -25.43
C GLU A 156 4.26 8.79 -24.97
N THR A 157 4.59 10.05 -25.27
CA THR A 157 5.90 10.63 -24.92
C THR A 157 5.80 11.33 -23.57
N GLY A 158 6.64 10.97 -22.61
CA GLY A 158 6.65 11.59 -21.29
C GLY A 158 6.74 13.13 -21.35
N PRO A 159 6.17 13.85 -20.37
CA PRO A 159 6.02 15.29 -20.39
C PRO A 159 7.35 16.04 -20.48
N TYR A 160 8.42 15.46 -19.98
CA TYR A 160 9.76 16.07 -19.92
C TYR A 160 10.73 15.53 -20.97
N CYS A 161 10.25 14.78 -21.95
CA CYS A 161 11.08 14.28 -23.05
C CYS A 161 11.11 15.27 -24.21
N GLY A 162 12.30 15.54 -24.75
CA GLY A 162 12.54 16.42 -25.89
C GLY A 162 12.19 15.81 -27.25
N GLY A 163 11.81 14.54 -27.30
CA GLY A 163 11.41 13.82 -28.51
C GLY A 163 11.18 12.32 -28.24
N ALA A 164 10.97 11.58 -29.32
CA ALA A 164 10.77 10.14 -29.30
C ALA A 164 11.50 9.43 -30.45
N TYR A 165 11.81 8.14 -30.27
CA TYR A 165 12.28 7.29 -31.36
C TYR A 165 11.05 6.70 -32.06
N ILE A 166 10.84 7.09 -33.32
CA ILE A 166 9.69 6.69 -34.12
C ILE A 166 10.18 5.80 -35.26
N GLU A 167 9.86 4.52 -35.20
CA GLU A 167 10.20 3.61 -36.29
C GLU A 167 9.39 3.97 -37.54
N PRO A 168 10.06 4.29 -38.68
CA PRO A 168 9.35 4.61 -39.91
C PRO A 168 8.60 3.39 -40.43
N THR A 169 7.39 3.62 -40.95
CA THR A 169 6.58 2.58 -41.59
C THR A 169 7.31 2.03 -42.83
N ARG A 170 7.47 0.73 -42.90
CA ARG A 170 8.19 0.04 -43.98
C ARG A 170 7.46 -1.26 -44.38
N PRO A 171 7.63 -1.69 -45.65
CA PRO A 171 7.10 -2.97 -46.09
C PRO A 171 7.67 -4.14 -45.27
N GLY A 172 6.83 -5.09 -44.93
CA GLY A 172 7.23 -6.28 -44.13
C GLY A 172 7.46 -6.02 -42.63
N MET A 173 7.24 -4.82 -42.11
CA MET A 173 7.44 -4.47 -40.69
C MET A 173 6.72 -5.42 -39.70
N ASN A 174 5.52 -5.89 -40.07
CA ASN A 174 4.70 -6.78 -39.26
C ASN A 174 4.72 -8.24 -39.74
N ASP A 175 5.64 -8.58 -40.64
CA ASP A 175 5.75 -9.95 -41.15
C ASP A 175 6.33 -10.87 -40.07
N LYS A 176 5.56 -11.90 -39.70
CA LYS A 176 5.90 -12.89 -38.68
C LYS A 176 6.43 -14.22 -39.30
N THR A 177 6.60 -14.25 -40.63
CA THR A 177 7.14 -15.44 -41.33
C THR A 177 8.55 -15.75 -40.82
N ASN A 178 8.84 -17.04 -40.58
CA ASN A 178 10.19 -17.45 -40.24
C ASN A 178 11.15 -17.00 -41.31
N LYS A 179 12.32 -16.49 -40.95
CA LYS A 179 13.30 -15.95 -41.89
C LYS A 179 13.76 -16.97 -42.90
N SER A 180 13.90 -18.26 -42.52
CA SER A 180 14.21 -19.35 -43.44
C SER A 180 13.19 -19.52 -44.57
N ASP A 181 11.93 -19.14 -44.32
CA ASP A 181 10.81 -19.36 -45.26
C ASP A 181 10.42 -18.06 -46.00
N ALA A 182 10.94 -16.92 -45.54
CA ALA A 182 10.63 -15.62 -46.08
C ALA A 182 11.48 -15.32 -47.35
N PRO A 183 10.88 -14.85 -48.43
CA PRO A 183 11.62 -14.43 -49.61
C PRO A 183 12.51 -13.19 -49.34
N THR A 184 13.70 -13.21 -49.91
CA THR A 184 14.62 -12.08 -49.85
C THR A 184 14.41 -11.16 -51.05
N PHE A 185 14.09 -9.88 -50.75
CA PHE A 185 13.97 -8.81 -51.76
C PHE A 185 15.20 -7.93 -51.71
N ILE A 186 15.79 -7.70 -52.90
CA ILE A 186 17.00 -6.87 -53.03
C ILE A 186 16.72 -5.77 -54.04
N GLY A 187 17.06 -4.53 -53.68
CA GLY A 187 16.98 -3.36 -54.54
C GLY A 187 18.29 -2.56 -54.46
N ALA A 188 18.75 -2.06 -55.61
CA ALA A 188 19.91 -1.17 -55.73
C ALA A 188 19.81 -0.33 -57.01
N LYS A 189 20.53 0.78 -57.11
CA LYS A 189 20.60 1.62 -58.34
C LYS A 189 21.43 0.97 -59.44
N ALA A 190 22.47 0.23 -59.05
CA ALA A 190 23.34 -0.52 -59.98
C ALA A 190 23.68 -1.88 -59.42
N SER A 191 23.79 -2.88 -60.30
CA SER A 191 24.21 -4.22 -59.94
C SER A 191 25.20 -4.79 -60.95
N ARG A 192 26.20 -5.51 -60.50
CA ARG A 192 27.14 -6.24 -61.29
C ARG A 192 27.27 -7.67 -60.74
N TYR A 193 27.23 -8.69 -61.57
CA TYR A 193 27.39 -10.07 -61.19
C TYR A 193 28.63 -10.67 -61.86
N GLU A 194 29.52 -11.23 -61.05
CA GLU A 194 30.74 -11.90 -61.52
C GLU A 194 30.55 -13.44 -61.34
N GLN A 195 30.28 -14.09 -62.50
CA GLN A 195 29.84 -15.50 -62.48
C GLN A 195 30.95 -16.46 -62.03
N GLU A 196 32.22 -16.20 -62.32
CA GLU A 196 33.32 -17.03 -61.89
C GLU A 196 33.54 -17.01 -60.38
N GLN A 197 33.31 -15.90 -59.77
CA GLN A 197 33.44 -15.75 -58.32
C GLN A 197 32.12 -15.89 -57.56
N GLN A 198 31.01 -15.98 -58.28
CA GLN A 198 29.64 -16.02 -57.72
C GLN A 198 29.37 -14.81 -56.78
N VAL A 199 29.84 -13.67 -57.13
CA VAL A 199 29.70 -12.42 -56.36
C VAL A 199 28.81 -11.45 -57.09
N ALA A 200 27.77 -10.96 -56.41
CA ALA A 200 26.95 -9.86 -56.86
C ALA A 200 27.34 -8.60 -56.08
N THR A 201 27.82 -7.58 -56.79
CA THR A 201 28.09 -6.24 -56.23
C THR A 201 26.93 -5.31 -56.55
N LEU A 202 26.40 -4.65 -55.51
CA LEU A 202 25.27 -3.71 -55.57
C LEU A 202 25.78 -2.34 -55.15
N ALA A 203 25.36 -1.30 -55.80
CA ALA A 203 25.78 0.06 -55.50
C ALA A 203 24.61 1.07 -55.59
N GLY A 204 24.58 2.01 -54.66
CA GLY A 204 23.62 3.08 -54.56
C GLY A 204 22.28 2.67 -53.91
N ASP A 205 22.00 3.18 -52.77
CA ASP A 205 20.77 2.99 -52.00
C ASP A 205 20.38 1.49 -51.93
N VAL A 206 21.29 0.65 -51.54
CA VAL A 206 21.05 -0.79 -51.44
C VAL A 206 20.08 -1.07 -50.32
N VAL A 207 19.00 -1.79 -50.63
CA VAL A 207 17.99 -2.23 -49.65
C VAL A 207 17.79 -3.75 -49.78
N MET A 208 17.96 -4.48 -48.70
CA MET A 208 17.69 -5.92 -48.63
C MET A 208 16.64 -6.17 -47.56
N ARG A 209 15.58 -6.94 -47.86
CA ARG A 209 14.47 -7.27 -46.97
C ARG A 209 14.20 -8.74 -46.94
N GLN A 210 14.00 -9.29 -45.74
CA GLN A 210 13.60 -10.67 -45.49
C GLN A 210 12.70 -10.74 -44.25
N GLY A 211 11.42 -11.01 -44.46
CA GLY A 211 10.43 -10.92 -43.41
C GLY A 211 10.40 -9.52 -42.76
N SER A 212 10.50 -9.45 -41.44
CA SER A 212 10.57 -8.17 -40.69
C SER A 212 11.91 -7.47 -40.74
N MET A 213 12.98 -8.15 -41.17
CA MET A 213 14.34 -7.60 -41.24
C MET A 213 14.51 -6.74 -42.48
N GLN A 214 15.14 -5.58 -42.36
CA GLN A 214 15.57 -4.72 -43.46
C GLN A 214 16.98 -4.24 -43.21
N LEU A 215 17.83 -4.35 -44.27
CA LEU A 215 19.20 -3.86 -44.29
C LEU A 215 19.31 -2.79 -45.35
N GLU A 216 20.03 -1.72 -45.07
CA GLU A 216 20.28 -0.60 -45.97
C GLU A 216 21.79 -0.31 -45.95
N ALA A 217 22.38 0.03 -47.13
CA ALA A 217 23.77 0.43 -47.22
C ALA A 217 24.01 1.25 -48.48
N ASP A 218 25.15 1.92 -48.58
CA ASP A 218 25.54 2.61 -49.80
C ASP A 218 26.01 1.58 -50.89
N GLU A 219 26.69 0.49 -50.46
CA GLU A 219 27.17 -0.59 -51.32
C GLU A 219 27.05 -1.96 -50.62
N ALA A 220 26.85 -3.03 -51.38
CA ALA A 220 26.87 -4.42 -50.87
C ALA A 220 27.49 -5.37 -51.86
N SER A 221 28.27 -6.32 -51.32
CA SER A 221 28.81 -7.45 -52.02
C SER A 221 28.21 -8.74 -51.50
N LEU A 222 27.52 -9.50 -52.35
CA LEU A 222 26.83 -10.74 -52.00
C LEU A 222 27.62 -11.93 -52.54
N TYR A 223 28.21 -12.73 -51.66
CA TYR A 223 28.94 -13.97 -51.94
C TYR A 223 27.97 -15.15 -51.88
N GLN A 224 27.47 -15.56 -53.06
CA GLN A 224 26.42 -16.60 -53.13
C GLN A 224 26.89 -17.97 -52.62
N ALA A 225 28.12 -18.35 -52.90
CA ALA A 225 28.70 -19.62 -52.49
C ALA A 225 28.77 -19.73 -50.93
N GLU A 226 28.90 -18.58 -50.26
CA GLU A 226 29.06 -18.52 -48.79
C GLU A 226 27.77 -18.10 -48.09
N ASN A 227 26.69 -17.80 -48.81
CA ASN A 227 25.45 -17.15 -48.27
C ASN A 227 25.77 -15.92 -47.43
N ARG A 228 26.80 -15.17 -47.78
CA ARG A 228 27.31 -14.04 -47.00
C ARG A 228 27.17 -12.73 -47.78
N GLY A 229 26.76 -11.68 -47.09
CA GLY A 229 26.75 -10.31 -47.59
C GLY A 229 27.73 -9.44 -46.80
N GLU A 230 28.46 -8.57 -47.53
CA GLU A 230 29.22 -7.45 -46.95
C GLU A 230 28.58 -6.16 -47.39
N LEU A 231 28.34 -5.26 -46.43
CA LEU A 231 27.69 -3.96 -46.64
C LEU A 231 28.65 -2.84 -46.20
N ASN A 232 28.74 -1.82 -46.98
CA ASN A 232 29.61 -0.67 -46.74
C ASN A 232 28.86 0.65 -46.85
N GLY A 233 29.20 1.59 -46.00
CA GLY A 233 28.66 2.94 -45.97
C GLY A 233 27.24 3.00 -45.45
N LYS A 234 27.00 3.85 -44.50
CA LYS A 234 25.69 4.15 -43.84
C LYS A 234 24.81 2.92 -43.61
N VAL A 235 25.45 1.84 -43.13
CA VAL A 235 24.72 0.60 -42.87
C VAL A 235 23.62 0.82 -41.83
N ARG A 236 22.39 0.30 -42.10
CA ARG A 236 21.26 0.26 -41.18
C ARG A 236 20.61 -1.11 -41.18
N LEU A 237 20.50 -1.69 -40.03
CA LEU A 237 19.74 -2.93 -39.79
C LEU A 237 18.52 -2.59 -38.97
N ARG A 238 17.31 -2.90 -39.45
CA ARG A 238 16.04 -2.81 -38.75
C ARG A 238 15.40 -4.15 -38.60
N ASP A 239 15.01 -4.49 -37.37
CA ASP A 239 14.27 -5.73 -37.11
C ASP A 239 13.54 -5.66 -35.75
N ASN A 240 12.24 -5.98 -35.74
CA ASN A 240 11.43 -6.08 -34.50
C ASN A 240 11.56 -4.90 -33.54
N GLY A 241 11.50 -3.66 -34.05
CA GLY A 241 11.59 -2.44 -33.22
C GLY A 241 13.01 -2.09 -32.77
N ALA A 242 14.03 -2.76 -33.27
CA ALA A 242 15.42 -2.42 -33.08
C ALA A 242 16.01 -1.81 -34.36
N LEU A 243 16.83 -0.79 -34.20
CA LEU A 243 17.66 -0.19 -35.24
C LEU A 243 19.13 -0.28 -34.83
N ILE A 244 20.00 -0.78 -35.71
CA ILE A 244 21.44 -0.75 -35.52
C ILE A 244 22.05 -0.05 -36.76
N VAL A 245 22.86 0.98 -36.51
CA VAL A 245 23.56 1.76 -37.57
C VAL A 245 25.05 1.57 -37.41
N GLY A 246 25.79 1.52 -38.52
CA GLY A 246 27.23 1.42 -38.49
C GLY A 246 27.87 1.80 -39.82
N ASP A 247 29.18 1.58 -39.93
CA ASP A 247 29.97 1.94 -41.13
C ASP A 247 30.18 0.74 -42.08
N HIS A 248 30.21 -0.47 -41.51
CA HIS A 248 30.41 -1.71 -42.23
C HIS A 248 29.58 -2.83 -41.56
N ALA A 249 29.09 -3.78 -42.38
CA ALA A 249 28.40 -4.97 -41.83
C ALA A 249 28.72 -6.23 -42.61
N GLN A 250 28.81 -7.34 -41.91
CA GLN A 250 28.79 -8.70 -42.46
C GLN A 250 27.50 -9.40 -42.05
N VAL A 251 26.82 -9.99 -43.00
CA VAL A 251 25.51 -10.61 -42.81
C VAL A 251 25.48 -12.00 -43.35
N GLN A 252 25.02 -12.97 -42.59
CA GLN A 252 24.73 -14.31 -43.06
C GLN A 252 23.29 -14.35 -43.56
N LEU A 253 23.08 -14.60 -44.83
CA LEU A 253 21.79 -14.43 -45.50
C LEU A 253 20.76 -15.49 -45.15
N ASP A 254 21.17 -16.69 -44.83
CA ASP A 254 20.33 -17.82 -44.46
C ASP A 254 19.80 -17.72 -43.00
N THR A 255 20.65 -17.24 -42.10
CA THR A 255 20.32 -17.19 -40.67
C THR A 255 19.90 -15.77 -40.21
N GLY A 256 20.23 -14.76 -40.98
CA GLY A 256 20.06 -13.34 -40.60
C GLY A 256 20.98 -12.90 -39.46
N ALA A 257 22.05 -13.71 -39.19
CA ALA A 257 23.10 -13.29 -38.28
C ALA A 257 23.90 -12.14 -38.90
N ALA A 258 24.23 -11.13 -38.11
CA ALA A 258 24.93 -9.93 -38.62
C ALA A 258 25.93 -9.41 -37.59
N GLN A 259 27.06 -8.88 -38.07
CA GLN A 259 27.99 -8.08 -37.31
C GLN A 259 28.04 -6.68 -37.93
N ILE A 260 27.92 -5.65 -37.15
CA ILE A 260 27.96 -4.24 -37.58
C ILE A 260 29.03 -3.55 -36.75
N ASP A 261 30.00 -2.93 -37.44
CA ASP A 261 31.14 -2.26 -36.83
C ASP A 261 30.84 -0.77 -36.59
N ASN A 262 31.45 -0.18 -35.54
CA ASN A 262 31.20 1.17 -35.07
C ASN A 262 29.69 1.43 -34.85
N ALA A 263 29.06 0.46 -34.16
CA ALA A 263 27.62 0.43 -34.06
C ALA A 263 27.02 1.48 -33.09
N GLU A 264 25.96 2.14 -33.56
CA GLU A 264 25.00 2.85 -32.71
C GLU A 264 23.68 2.08 -32.81
N TYR A 265 22.95 1.94 -31.68
CA TYR A 265 21.71 1.18 -31.67
C TYR A 265 20.59 1.87 -30.91
N VAL A 266 19.36 1.58 -31.29
CA VAL A 266 18.13 2.05 -30.65
C VAL A 266 17.13 0.90 -30.57
N MET A 267 16.47 0.76 -29.43
CA MET A 267 15.24 -0.02 -29.27
C MET A 267 14.08 0.96 -29.07
N HIS A 268 13.23 1.11 -30.10
CA HIS A 268 12.23 2.16 -30.17
C HIS A 268 11.26 2.16 -28.99
N LYS A 269 10.63 1.02 -28.73
CA LYS A 269 9.58 0.89 -27.70
C LYS A 269 10.09 1.20 -26.29
N SER A 270 11.25 0.68 -25.94
CA SER A 270 11.85 0.84 -24.60
C SER A 270 12.76 2.07 -24.48
N ARG A 271 12.89 2.88 -25.57
CA ARG A 271 13.72 4.09 -25.63
C ARG A 271 15.18 3.86 -25.28
N ILE A 272 15.65 2.62 -25.40
CA ILE A 272 17.04 2.24 -25.12
C ILE A 272 17.92 2.64 -26.29
N ARG A 273 19.06 3.24 -26.00
CA ARG A 273 20.10 3.52 -26.97
C ARG A 273 21.50 3.27 -26.44
N GLY A 274 22.43 3.16 -27.33
CA GLY A 274 23.85 3.07 -26.98
C GLY A 274 24.73 3.01 -28.22
N ASN A 275 26.03 2.89 -27.96
CA ASN A 275 27.04 2.62 -28.96
C ASN A 275 27.89 1.42 -28.57
N ALA A 276 28.58 0.83 -29.52
CA ALA A 276 29.49 -0.29 -29.33
C ALA A 276 30.60 -0.28 -30.36
N LEU A 277 31.74 -0.84 -30.01
CA LEU A 277 32.83 -1.09 -30.97
C LEU A 277 32.30 -1.90 -32.14
N TYR A 278 31.55 -2.98 -31.84
CA TYR A 278 30.73 -3.69 -32.80
C TYR A 278 29.48 -4.28 -32.12
N ALA A 279 28.43 -4.44 -32.93
CA ALA A 279 27.20 -5.15 -32.52
C ALA A 279 27.06 -6.44 -33.33
N LYS A 280 26.95 -7.59 -32.64
CA LYS A 280 26.62 -8.86 -33.27
C LYS A 280 25.16 -9.20 -32.99
N ARG A 281 24.36 -9.37 -34.03
CA ARG A 281 23.02 -9.93 -33.96
C ARG A 281 23.08 -11.40 -34.27
N ALA A 282 22.68 -12.26 -33.35
CA ALA A 282 22.61 -13.69 -33.57
C ALA A 282 21.29 -14.06 -34.30
N GLU A 283 21.23 -15.27 -34.81
CA GLU A 283 20.05 -15.83 -35.49
C GLU A 283 18.74 -15.69 -34.70
N ASN A 284 18.78 -15.89 -33.38
CA ASN A 284 17.66 -15.74 -32.45
C ASN A 284 17.42 -14.30 -31.99
N ALA A 285 17.87 -13.30 -32.77
CA ALA A 285 17.75 -11.88 -32.50
C ALA A 285 18.45 -11.36 -31.22
N ILE A 286 19.29 -12.16 -30.58
CA ILE A 286 20.13 -11.72 -29.47
C ILE A 286 21.19 -10.76 -30.00
N ILE A 287 21.29 -9.57 -29.38
CA ILE A 287 22.27 -8.55 -29.73
C ILE A 287 23.40 -8.57 -28.69
N ARG A 288 24.63 -8.76 -29.15
CA ARG A 288 25.86 -8.71 -28.35
C ARG A 288 26.67 -7.48 -28.73
N LEU A 289 27.02 -6.68 -27.76
CA LEU A 289 27.71 -5.41 -27.93
C LEU A 289 29.09 -5.49 -27.27
N LYS A 290 30.14 -5.22 -28.01
CA LYS A 290 31.51 -5.15 -27.45
C LYS A 290 31.83 -3.73 -27.09
N ASP A 291 32.38 -3.54 -25.86
CA ASP A 291 32.67 -2.23 -25.26
C ASP A 291 31.46 -1.28 -25.39
N GLY A 292 30.30 -1.86 -25.08
CA GLY A 292 29.02 -1.24 -25.34
C GLY A 292 28.60 -0.27 -24.24
N THR A 293 27.65 0.57 -24.60
CA THR A 293 26.95 1.47 -23.70
C THR A 293 25.45 1.23 -23.78
N TYR A 294 24.74 1.57 -22.68
CA TYR A 294 23.30 1.43 -22.55
C TYR A 294 22.74 2.62 -21.76
N THR A 295 21.71 3.27 -22.27
CA THR A 295 20.98 4.35 -21.60
C THR A 295 19.59 4.51 -22.20
N THR A 296 18.66 5.07 -21.41
CA THR A 296 17.34 5.52 -21.90
C THR A 296 17.27 7.04 -22.07
N CYS A 297 18.39 7.74 -21.83
CA CYS A 297 18.45 9.18 -21.97
C CYS A 297 18.44 9.58 -23.46
N GLU A 298 18.03 10.79 -23.74
CA GLU A 298 17.96 11.39 -25.07
C GLU A 298 19.34 11.41 -25.76
N PRO A 299 19.40 11.49 -27.10
CA PRO A 299 20.65 11.38 -27.85
C PRO A 299 21.75 12.35 -27.43
N ASP A 300 21.41 13.56 -27.02
CA ASP A 300 22.33 14.60 -26.58
C ASP A 300 22.56 14.57 -25.04
N SER A 301 21.89 13.70 -24.32
CA SER A 301 21.99 13.59 -22.88
C SER A 301 22.86 12.43 -22.43
N ASN A 302 23.82 12.69 -21.57
CA ASN A 302 24.65 11.71 -20.86
C ASN A 302 24.40 11.77 -19.35
N ALA A 303 23.17 12.07 -18.93
CA ALA A 303 22.79 12.16 -17.52
C ALA A 303 23.16 10.86 -16.78
N TRP A 304 22.87 9.70 -17.37
CA TRP A 304 23.39 8.42 -16.91
C TRP A 304 23.66 7.46 -18.09
N GLN A 305 24.61 6.56 -17.89
CA GLN A 305 24.99 5.56 -18.88
C GLN A 305 25.61 4.34 -18.18
N LEU A 306 25.17 3.16 -18.56
CA LEU A 306 25.86 1.91 -18.23
C LEU A 306 26.86 1.59 -19.33
N LYS A 307 28.16 1.43 -19.01
CA LYS A 307 29.20 0.99 -19.94
C LYS A 307 29.71 -0.37 -19.51
N GLY A 308 29.79 -1.34 -20.42
CA GLY A 308 30.27 -2.69 -20.17
C GLY A 308 31.16 -3.20 -21.27
N ASN A 309 32.09 -4.11 -20.94
CA ASN A 309 32.97 -4.72 -21.94
C ASN A 309 32.19 -5.63 -22.92
N ASN A 310 31.21 -6.38 -22.37
CA ASN A 310 30.28 -7.16 -23.20
C ASN A 310 28.88 -6.92 -22.65
N ILE A 311 27.99 -6.39 -23.49
CA ILE A 311 26.57 -6.24 -23.20
C ILE A 311 25.81 -7.19 -24.12
N THR A 312 24.93 -8.00 -23.55
CA THR A 312 24.03 -8.88 -24.30
C THR A 312 22.59 -8.43 -24.04
N LEU A 313 21.85 -8.16 -25.11
CA LEU A 313 20.43 -7.83 -25.06
C LEU A 313 19.65 -8.99 -25.68
N ASN A 314 18.73 -9.57 -24.92
CA ASN A 314 17.90 -10.68 -25.37
C ASN A 314 16.42 -10.29 -25.40
N PRO A 315 15.88 -9.88 -26.57
CA PRO A 315 14.48 -9.48 -26.70
C PRO A 315 13.49 -10.62 -26.40
N ALA A 316 13.87 -11.88 -26.60
CA ALA A 316 12.99 -13.01 -26.31
C ALA A 316 12.71 -13.14 -24.82
N THR A 317 13.74 -12.98 -23.99
CA THR A 317 13.60 -13.03 -22.53
C THR A 317 13.30 -11.70 -21.88
N GLY A 318 13.54 -10.57 -22.59
CA GLY A 318 13.40 -9.21 -22.05
C GLY A 318 14.56 -8.80 -21.13
N PHE A 319 15.69 -9.48 -21.21
CA PHE A 319 16.84 -9.22 -20.37
C PHE A 319 18.07 -8.73 -21.11
N GLY A 320 18.81 -7.85 -20.41
CA GLY A 320 20.17 -7.51 -20.72
C GLY A 320 21.14 -8.00 -19.65
N THR A 321 22.36 -8.34 -20.06
CA THR A 321 23.50 -8.63 -19.17
C THR A 321 24.67 -7.76 -19.56
N ALA A 322 25.49 -7.34 -18.60
CA ALA A 322 26.74 -6.67 -18.89
C ALA A 322 27.86 -7.17 -17.96
N THR A 323 29.06 -7.32 -18.51
CA THR A 323 30.27 -7.69 -17.76
C THR A 323 31.20 -6.50 -17.62
N ASN A 324 31.93 -6.42 -16.48
CA ASN A 324 32.79 -5.29 -16.13
C ASN A 324 32.05 -3.96 -16.34
N ALA A 325 30.86 -3.87 -15.79
CA ALA A 325 29.96 -2.77 -16.01
C ALA A 325 30.26 -1.59 -15.07
N THR A 326 30.23 -0.38 -15.60
CA THR A 326 30.34 0.86 -14.85
C THR A 326 29.09 1.71 -15.10
N LEU A 327 28.41 2.07 -14.04
CA LEU A 327 27.38 3.10 -14.09
C LEU A 327 28.06 4.47 -14.05
N ARG A 328 27.77 5.29 -15.02
CA ARG A 328 28.34 6.63 -15.18
C ARG A 328 27.27 7.69 -15.11
N VAL A 329 27.54 8.79 -14.41
CA VAL A 329 26.70 9.97 -14.38
C VAL A 329 27.54 11.12 -14.95
N LYS A 330 27.07 11.77 -16.00
CA LYS A 330 27.83 12.79 -16.75
C LYS A 330 29.27 12.31 -17.10
N ASN A 331 29.40 11.06 -17.54
CA ASN A 331 30.63 10.37 -17.88
C ASN A 331 31.57 10.01 -16.69
N ILE A 332 31.22 10.41 -15.45
CA ILE A 332 31.99 10.05 -14.25
C ILE A 332 31.53 8.67 -13.79
N PRO A 333 32.43 7.68 -13.63
CA PRO A 333 32.05 6.36 -13.10
C PRO A 333 31.73 6.47 -11.61
N ILE A 334 30.50 6.14 -11.23
CA ILE A 334 30.01 6.20 -9.83
C ILE A 334 29.88 4.82 -9.20
N LEU A 335 29.67 3.77 -10.01
CA LEU A 335 29.53 2.40 -9.54
C LEU A 335 30.19 1.45 -10.52
N TYR A 336 30.93 0.46 -10.01
CA TYR A 336 31.49 -0.66 -10.79
C TYR A 336 30.89 -1.97 -10.30
N THR A 337 30.55 -2.86 -11.24
CA THR A 337 30.17 -4.22 -10.94
C THR A 337 30.80 -5.17 -11.98
N PRO A 338 31.35 -6.33 -11.57
CA PRO A 338 31.89 -7.30 -12.51
C PRO A 338 30.82 -7.90 -13.43
N TYR A 339 29.58 -7.98 -12.96
CA TYR A 339 28.44 -8.50 -13.71
C TYR A 339 27.16 -7.78 -13.29
N ILE A 340 26.31 -7.42 -14.24
CA ILE A 340 24.97 -6.89 -13.99
C ILE A 340 23.96 -7.53 -14.93
N TYR A 341 22.74 -7.74 -14.43
CA TYR A 341 21.59 -8.24 -15.12
C TYR A 341 20.47 -7.19 -15.01
N PHE A 342 19.84 -6.81 -16.11
CA PHE A 342 18.88 -5.70 -16.11
C PHE A 342 17.75 -5.93 -17.14
N PRO A 343 16.53 -5.39 -16.91
CA PRO A 343 15.45 -5.48 -17.87
C PRO A 343 15.69 -4.57 -19.07
N ILE A 344 15.19 -4.97 -20.26
CA ILE A 344 15.23 -4.19 -21.49
C ILE A 344 13.85 -3.86 -22.04
N ASP A 345 12.79 -4.28 -21.36
CA ASP A 345 11.40 -3.97 -21.67
C ASP A 345 10.53 -3.92 -20.40
N ASP A 346 9.22 -3.65 -20.56
CA ASP A 346 8.27 -3.44 -19.45
C ASP A 346 7.72 -4.76 -18.87
N ARG A 347 8.18 -5.93 -19.33
CA ARG A 347 7.74 -7.21 -18.78
C ARG A 347 8.19 -7.34 -17.34
N ARG A 348 7.34 -7.90 -16.49
CA ARG A 348 7.73 -8.25 -15.11
C ARG A 348 8.89 -9.23 -15.12
N GLN A 349 9.95 -8.90 -14.39
CA GLN A 349 11.20 -9.67 -14.43
C GLN A 349 11.88 -9.66 -13.07
N SER A 350 12.58 -10.76 -12.72
CA SER A 350 13.39 -10.83 -11.51
C SER A 350 14.62 -9.93 -11.65
N GLY A 351 14.97 -9.21 -10.58
CA GLY A 351 16.14 -8.34 -10.57
C GLY A 351 16.23 -7.42 -9.37
N PHE A 352 17.36 -6.74 -9.24
CA PHE A 352 17.50 -5.69 -8.22
C PHE A 352 16.62 -4.51 -8.56
N LEU A 353 15.89 -4.05 -7.55
CA LEU A 353 15.17 -2.79 -7.59
C LEU A 353 16.13 -1.65 -7.16
N PRO A 354 15.84 -0.40 -7.52
CA PRO A 354 16.66 0.72 -7.12
C PRO A 354 16.88 0.77 -5.61
N PRO A 355 18.13 0.96 -5.17
CA PRO A 355 18.42 1.09 -3.75
C PRO A 355 17.86 2.40 -3.19
N SER A 356 17.49 2.39 -1.92
CA SER A 356 17.10 3.59 -1.19
C SER A 356 18.06 3.86 -0.01
N PHE A 357 18.25 5.14 0.27
CA PHE A 357 19.11 5.61 1.34
C PHE A 357 18.29 6.52 2.25
N SER A 358 18.49 6.39 3.54
CA SER A 358 17.89 7.29 4.52
C SER A 358 18.79 7.44 5.74
N THR A 359 18.53 8.49 6.53
CA THR A 359 19.11 8.66 7.85
C THR A 359 17.98 8.84 8.86
N GLY A 360 18.12 8.30 10.03
CA GLY A 360 17.16 8.43 11.12
C GLY A 360 17.83 8.39 12.48
N SER A 361 17.16 8.94 13.49
CA SER A 361 17.67 8.95 14.88
C SER A 361 17.84 7.54 15.42
N GLU A 362 16.90 6.63 15.15
CA GLU A 362 16.86 5.27 15.69
C GLU A 362 17.68 4.26 14.87
N THR A 363 17.77 4.42 13.56
CA THR A 363 18.44 3.44 12.68
C THR A 363 19.84 3.87 12.22
N GLY A 364 20.18 5.16 12.38
CA GLY A 364 21.36 5.75 11.77
C GLY A 364 21.24 5.83 10.25
N PHE A 365 22.34 5.71 9.53
CA PHE A 365 22.33 5.58 8.08
C PHE A 365 21.77 4.20 7.71
N THR A 366 20.81 4.19 6.81
CA THR A 366 20.12 2.98 6.34
C THR A 366 20.28 2.85 4.83
N LEU A 367 20.74 1.70 4.37
CA LEU A 367 20.79 1.30 2.97
C LEU A 367 19.87 0.11 2.76
N VAL A 368 18.97 0.19 1.80
CA VAL A 368 18.11 -0.92 1.37
C VAL A 368 18.38 -1.24 -0.08
N THR A 369 18.59 -2.54 -0.37
CA THR A 369 18.86 -3.04 -1.71
C THR A 369 17.83 -4.11 -2.08
N PRO A 370 16.62 -3.75 -2.51
CA PRO A 370 15.57 -4.72 -2.77
C PRO A 370 15.89 -5.62 -3.97
N TYR A 371 15.44 -6.88 -3.90
CA TYR A 371 15.49 -7.82 -5.01
C TYR A 371 14.10 -8.43 -5.25
N TYR A 372 13.60 -8.26 -6.45
CA TYR A 372 12.31 -8.77 -6.89
C TYR A 372 12.45 -10.12 -7.60
N PHE A 373 11.59 -11.09 -7.25
CA PHE A 373 11.47 -12.40 -7.84
C PHE A 373 10.17 -12.50 -8.64
N ASN A 374 10.25 -12.53 -9.95
CA ASN A 374 9.13 -12.85 -10.84
C ASN A 374 8.99 -14.37 -10.94
N LEU A 375 8.31 -15.01 -10.01
CA LEU A 375 8.21 -16.45 -9.91
C LEU A 375 7.22 -17.03 -10.92
N ALA A 376 6.05 -16.38 -11.05
CA ALA A 376 5.01 -16.74 -12.02
C ALA A 376 4.12 -15.51 -12.33
N PRO A 377 3.25 -15.57 -13.35
CA PRO A 377 2.32 -14.48 -13.64
C PRO A 377 1.40 -14.09 -12.47
N ASN A 378 1.11 -15.04 -11.60
CA ASN A 378 0.14 -14.92 -10.51
C ASN A 378 0.75 -15.02 -9.11
N TYR A 379 2.05 -15.10 -8.96
CA TYR A 379 2.75 -14.96 -7.68
C TYR A 379 4.17 -14.46 -7.86
N ASP A 380 4.60 -13.65 -6.92
CA ASP A 380 5.93 -13.05 -6.88
C ASP A 380 6.42 -12.88 -5.44
N ALA A 381 7.68 -12.50 -5.31
CA ALA A 381 8.27 -12.18 -4.03
C ALA A 381 9.24 -10.99 -4.16
N THR A 382 9.42 -10.26 -3.08
CA THR A 382 10.47 -9.24 -2.96
C THR A 382 11.22 -9.43 -1.66
N LEU A 383 12.55 -9.38 -1.72
CA LEU A 383 13.42 -9.40 -0.55
C LEU A 383 14.02 -8.01 -0.39
N TYR A 384 13.98 -7.46 0.82
CA TYR A 384 14.49 -6.13 1.18
C TYR A 384 15.63 -6.25 2.21
N PRO A 385 16.85 -6.59 1.82
CA PRO A 385 18.00 -6.50 2.72
C PRO A 385 18.22 -5.05 3.12
N GLN A 386 18.19 -4.77 4.42
CA GLN A 386 18.32 -3.44 4.98
C GLN A 386 19.46 -3.40 5.96
N TYR A 387 20.53 -2.67 5.62
CA TYR A 387 21.64 -2.42 6.52
C TYR A 387 21.45 -1.10 7.25
N MET A 388 21.45 -1.14 8.57
CA MET A 388 21.32 0.00 9.47
C MET A 388 22.58 0.13 10.31
N THR A 389 23.22 1.30 10.28
CA THR A 389 24.51 1.48 10.97
C THR A 389 24.41 1.34 12.48
N LYS A 390 23.26 1.66 13.08
CA LYS A 390 23.05 1.52 14.52
C LYS A 390 22.55 0.14 14.93
N ARG A 391 21.76 -0.53 14.08
CA ARG A 391 21.00 -1.75 14.43
C ARG A 391 21.57 -3.02 13.84
N GLY A 392 22.17 -2.97 12.65
CA GLY A 392 22.67 -4.13 11.93
C GLY A 392 21.89 -4.46 10.66
N MET A 393 21.84 -5.75 10.29
CA MET A 393 21.21 -6.23 9.06
C MET A 393 19.80 -6.80 9.33
N LEU A 394 18.78 -6.11 8.86
CA LEU A 394 17.40 -6.58 8.83
C LEU A 394 17.13 -7.21 7.46
N MET A 395 16.68 -8.46 7.47
CA MET A 395 16.20 -9.15 6.29
C MET A 395 14.68 -9.13 6.30
N GLU A 396 14.07 -8.37 5.39
CA GLU A 396 12.62 -8.30 5.23
C GLU A 396 12.23 -8.86 3.86
N GLY A 397 11.12 -9.55 3.76
CA GLY A 397 10.63 -10.12 2.51
C GLY A 397 9.12 -10.23 2.48
N GLU A 398 8.58 -10.11 1.28
CA GLU A 398 7.17 -10.32 1.00
C GLU A 398 6.98 -11.36 -0.11
N PHE A 399 5.89 -12.09 -0.05
CA PHE A 399 5.43 -13.01 -1.09
C PHE A 399 3.97 -12.72 -1.38
N ARG A 400 3.63 -12.42 -2.65
CA ARG A 400 2.27 -12.13 -3.08
C ARG A 400 1.75 -13.21 -4.00
N TYR A 401 0.48 -13.52 -3.88
CA TYR A 401 -0.18 -14.50 -4.72
C TYR A 401 -1.59 -14.07 -5.12
N LEU A 402 -1.96 -14.45 -6.33
CA LEU A 402 -3.27 -14.25 -6.92
C LEU A 402 -3.70 -15.56 -7.58
N THR A 403 -4.80 -16.13 -7.14
CA THR A 403 -5.42 -17.31 -7.74
C THR A 403 -6.77 -16.95 -8.35
N LYS A 404 -7.46 -17.89 -8.98
CA LYS A 404 -8.83 -17.66 -9.51
C LYS A 404 -9.82 -17.25 -8.42
N SER A 405 -9.62 -17.70 -7.18
CA SER A 405 -10.57 -17.51 -6.09
C SER A 405 -9.98 -16.82 -4.86
N SER A 406 -8.70 -16.46 -4.87
CA SER A 406 -8.07 -15.85 -3.70
C SER A 406 -6.87 -14.98 -4.07
N GLU A 407 -6.65 -13.96 -3.28
CA GLU A 407 -5.47 -13.09 -3.31
C GLU A 407 -4.87 -12.98 -1.92
N GLY A 408 -3.60 -12.71 -1.84
CA GLY A 408 -2.98 -12.47 -0.55
C GLY A 408 -1.49 -12.16 -0.64
N GLN A 409 -1.00 -11.76 0.53
CA GLN A 409 0.39 -11.39 0.77
C GLN A 409 0.85 -12.02 2.07
N PHE A 410 2.02 -12.62 2.04
CA PHE A 410 2.72 -13.13 3.22
C PHE A 410 4.05 -12.41 3.34
N GLY A 411 4.29 -11.81 4.49
CA GLY A 411 5.48 -11.03 4.75
C GLY A 411 6.20 -11.46 6.03
N GLY A 412 7.46 -11.13 6.11
CA GLY A 412 8.27 -11.37 7.29
C GLY A 412 9.55 -10.56 7.31
N ALA A 413 10.00 -10.24 8.52
CA ALA A 413 11.25 -9.54 8.75
C ALA A 413 12.01 -10.20 9.91
N TYR A 414 13.33 -10.21 9.83
CA TYR A 414 14.19 -10.83 10.81
C TYR A 414 15.51 -10.09 10.99
N LEU A 415 15.82 -9.72 12.22
CA LEU A 415 17.08 -9.14 12.66
C LEU A 415 17.63 -10.00 13.80
N ASN A 416 18.74 -10.69 13.55
CA ASN A 416 19.26 -11.70 14.48
C ASN A 416 19.82 -11.10 15.78
N ASP A 417 20.46 -9.94 15.68
CA ASP A 417 21.17 -9.28 16.80
C ASP A 417 21.05 -7.77 16.63
N ASP A 418 20.16 -7.13 17.39
CA ASP A 418 19.99 -5.69 17.38
C ASP A 418 21.15 -5.05 18.18
N ASN A 419 22.07 -4.38 17.47
CA ASN A 419 23.24 -3.75 18.08
C ASN A 419 22.90 -2.58 19.02
N ASP A 420 21.76 -1.94 18.80
CA ASP A 420 21.22 -0.87 19.63
C ASP A 420 20.09 -1.40 20.51
N GLU A 421 20.32 -2.58 21.12
CA GLU A 421 19.36 -3.17 22.03
C GLU A 421 19.07 -2.21 23.19
N ARG A 422 17.80 -2.17 23.58
CA ARG A 422 17.35 -1.38 24.73
C ARG A 422 17.66 -2.11 26.03
N LYS A 423 18.94 -2.17 26.41
CA LYS A 423 19.50 -3.01 27.49
C LYS A 423 18.79 -2.93 28.83
N ASN A 424 18.17 -1.82 29.12
CA ASN A 424 17.51 -1.58 30.42
C ASN A 424 15.99 -1.55 30.30
N GLN A 425 15.42 -1.77 29.11
CA GLN A 425 13.99 -1.73 28.90
C GLN A 425 13.35 -3.10 29.13
N THR A 426 12.20 -3.10 29.79
CA THR A 426 11.39 -4.30 29.97
C THR A 426 10.79 -4.70 28.63
N ASP A 427 10.73 -6.02 28.36
CA ASP A 427 10.14 -6.63 27.15
C ASP A 427 10.86 -6.29 25.84
N SER A 428 12.06 -5.74 25.86
CA SER A 428 12.86 -5.61 24.65
C SER A 428 13.53 -6.93 24.29
N GLU A 429 13.55 -7.23 23.00
CA GLU A 429 14.14 -8.45 22.46
C GLU A 429 15.35 -8.11 21.60
N LYS A 430 16.42 -8.92 21.72
CA LYS A 430 17.63 -8.77 20.92
C LYS A 430 17.43 -9.31 19.51
N THR A 431 16.71 -10.41 19.39
CA THR A 431 16.32 -11.01 18.11
C THR A 431 14.93 -10.49 17.74
N ARG A 432 14.90 -9.64 16.71
CA ARG A 432 13.69 -8.94 16.30
C ARG A 432 13.07 -9.61 15.08
N TYR A 433 11.76 -9.83 15.11
CA TYR A 433 11.06 -10.38 13.95
C TYR A 433 9.64 -9.82 13.82
N MET A 434 9.14 -9.86 12.59
CA MET A 434 7.75 -9.61 12.24
C MET A 434 7.28 -10.69 11.27
N LEU A 435 6.03 -11.12 11.43
CA LEU A 435 5.31 -11.98 10.49
C LEU A 435 3.98 -11.31 10.16
N ASN A 436 3.66 -11.23 8.88
CA ASN A 436 2.38 -10.70 8.39
C ASN A 436 1.75 -11.65 7.38
N TRP A 437 0.44 -11.80 7.45
CA TRP A 437 -0.33 -12.54 6.45
C TRP A 437 -1.66 -11.86 6.22
N GLN A 438 -1.82 -11.35 5.01
CA GLN A 438 -3.09 -10.81 4.51
C GLN A 438 -3.63 -11.74 3.44
N HIS A 439 -4.88 -12.15 3.57
CA HIS A 439 -5.53 -13.07 2.64
C HIS A 439 -7.00 -12.71 2.46
N LYS A 440 -7.44 -12.74 1.22
CA LYS A 440 -8.86 -12.69 0.83
C LYS A 440 -9.15 -13.86 -0.09
N GLY A 441 -10.05 -14.72 0.32
CA GLY A 441 -10.45 -15.91 -0.43
C GLY A 441 -11.93 -15.90 -0.74
N GLY A 442 -12.32 -16.77 -1.69
CA GLY A 442 -13.70 -16.89 -2.12
C GLY A 442 -14.16 -15.74 -3.01
N LEU A 443 -13.24 -15.11 -3.75
CA LEU A 443 -13.57 -14.13 -4.79
C LEU A 443 -14.58 -14.81 -5.73
N ASP A 444 -15.70 -14.15 -6.04
CA ASP A 444 -16.83 -14.67 -6.81
C ASP A 444 -17.57 -15.88 -6.18
N SER A 445 -17.41 -16.11 -4.89
CA SER A 445 -18.03 -17.20 -4.13
C SER A 445 -18.96 -16.68 -3.05
N ARG A 446 -19.98 -17.49 -2.69
CA ARG A 446 -20.81 -17.22 -1.51
C ARG A 446 -20.05 -17.36 -0.19
N LEU A 447 -18.99 -18.17 -0.16
CA LEU A 447 -18.13 -18.36 0.99
C LEU A 447 -16.84 -17.57 0.77
N THR A 448 -16.59 -16.56 1.58
CA THR A 448 -15.37 -15.75 1.57
C THR A 448 -14.56 -15.97 2.83
N SER A 449 -13.24 -15.99 2.71
CA SER A 449 -12.30 -16.01 3.82
C SER A 449 -11.50 -14.72 3.86
N LEU A 450 -11.19 -14.26 5.07
CA LEU A 450 -10.30 -13.13 5.33
C LEU A 450 -9.31 -13.55 6.41
N VAL A 451 -8.04 -13.29 6.17
CA VAL A 451 -7.00 -13.32 7.21
C VAL A 451 -6.30 -11.98 7.21
N ASP A 452 -6.14 -11.41 8.39
CA ASP A 452 -5.34 -10.22 8.68
C ASP A 452 -4.57 -10.48 9.96
N TYR A 453 -3.38 -11.04 9.80
CA TYR A 453 -2.56 -11.54 10.90
C TYR A 453 -1.20 -10.87 10.90
N THR A 454 -0.87 -10.21 11.99
CA THR A 454 0.47 -9.66 12.22
C THR A 454 0.97 -10.09 13.59
N LYS A 455 2.22 -10.52 13.66
CA LYS A 455 2.93 -10.85 14.90
C LYS A 455 4.29 -10.20 14.92
N ILE A 456 4.65 -9.60 16.04
CA ILE A 456 5.94 -8.94 16.28
C ILE A 456 6.67 -9.57 17.46
N SER A 457 7.99 -9.44 17.47
CA SER A 457 8.84 -9.96 18.56
C SER A 457 8.57 -9.28 19.90
N ASP A 458 8.37 -7.98 19.88
CA ASP A 458 8.31 -7.11 21.05
C ASP A 458 7.54 -5.82 20.78
N PRO A 459 7.08 -5.10 21.82
CA PRO A 459 6.28 -3.89 21.68
C PRO A 459 7.00 -2.71 21.05
N TYR A 460 8.33 -2.74 20.95
CA TYR A 460 9.14 -1.65 20.40
C TYR A 460 9.49 -1.86 18.92
N TYR A 461 9.03 -2.95 18.31
CA TYR A 461 9.41 -3.34 16.96
C TYR A 461 9.24 -2.20 15.94
N PHE A 462 8.07 -1.58 15.88
CA PHE A 462 7.78 -0.53 14.90
C PHE A 462 8.37 0.83 15.25
N GLN A 463 8.64 1.06 16.53
CA GLN A 463 9.32 2.26 17.00
C GLN A 463 10.74 2.32 16.49
N ASP A 464 11.44 1.19 16.59
CA ASP A 464 12.85 1.03 16.28
C ASP A 464 13.09 0.67 14.81
N LEU A 465 12.25 -0.22 14.28
CA LEU A 465 12.39 -0.83 12.96
C LEU A 465 11.14 -0.47 12.14
N LYS A 466 11.35 -0.02 10.91
CA LYS A 466 10.26 0.34 9.99
C LYS A 466 10.11 -0.73 8.94
N SER A 467 8.92 -1.28 8.79
CA SER A 467 8.59 -2.23 7.75
C SER A 467 8.50 -1.57 6.36
N TYR A 468 8.91 -2.29 5.34
CA TYR A 468 8.68 -1.97 3.93
C TYR A 468 7.41 -2.63 3.40
N GLU A 469 6.87 -3.58 4.14
CA GLU A 469 5.68 -4.32 3.76
C GLU A 469 4.45 -3.41 3.73
N GLU A 470 3.70 -3.47 2.65
CA GLU A 470 2.46 -2.73 2.50
C GLU A 470 1.37 -3.28 3.43
N GLY A 471 0.59 -2.38 4.03
CA GLY A 471 -0.57 -2.73 4.85
C GLY A 471 -0.28 -3.08 6.30
N VAL A 472 0.99 -3.14 6.72
CA VAL A 472 1.34 -3.26 8.13
C VAL A 472 1.43 -1.87 8.74
N GLU A 473 0.35 -1.46 9.39
CA GLU A 473 0.32 -0.23 10.17
C GLU A 473 0.47 -0.57 11.65
N SER A 474 1.46 0.00 12.27
CA SER A 474 1.61 -0.05 13.71
C SER A 474 1.07 1.22 14.32
N ARG A 475 0.24 1.02 15.33
CA ARG A 475 -0.12 2.07 16.27
C ARG A 475 0.06 1.51 17.67
N ASP A 476 -1.04 1.18 18.33
CA ASP A 476 -1.01 0.72 19.71
C ASP A 476 -0.97 -0.81 19.80
N PHE A 477 -1.51 -1.50 18.80
CA PHE A 477 -1.56 -2.97 18.72
C PHE A 477 -1.60 -3.47 17.27
N VAL A 478 -1.21 -4.71 17.07
CA VAL A 478 -1.33 -5.43 15.79
C VAL A 478 -2.48 -6.44 15.84
N ASN A 479 -3.15 -6.60 14.72
CA ASN A 479 -4.33 -7.46 14.55
C ASN A 479 -3.91 -8.89 14.21
N GLN A 480 -4.62 -9.87 14.79
CA GLN A 480 -4.47 -11.30 14.54
C GLN A 480 -5.85 -11.89 14.27
N GLN A 481 -6.34 -11.72 13.06
CA GLN A 481 -7.72 -12.03 12.69
C GLN A 481 -7.81 -13.08 11.59
N GLY A 482 -8.74 -14.02 11.76
CA GLY A 482 -9.21 -14.91 10.70
C GLY A 482 -10.74 -14.95 10.69
N SER A 483 -11.36 -14.83 9.51
CA SER A 483 -12.82 -14.94 9.42
C SER A 483 -13.28 -15.67 8.17
N LEU A 484 -14.40 -16.38 8.32
CA LEU A 484 -15.15 -17.02 7.24
C LEU A 484 -16.53 -16.39 7.19
N THR A 485 -16.96 -15.95 6.02
CA THR A 485 -18.26 -15.35 5.81
C THR A 485 -18.99 -16.08 4.67
N TYR A 486 -20.14 -16.64 4.97
CA TYR A 486 -21.06 -17.21 3.98
C TYR A 486 -22.19 -16.22 3.71
N ARG A 487 -22.40 -15.88 2.45
CA ARG A 487 -23.49 -15.02 1.99
C ARG A 487 -24.51 -15.85 1.22
N GLY A 488 -25.66 -16.11 1.87
CA GLY A 488 -26.85 -16.64 1.23
C GLY A 488 -27.57 -15.53 0.45
N ASP A 489 -28.73 -15.87 -0.12
CA ASP A 489 -29.53 -14.90 -0.89
C ASP A 489 -30.17 -13.84 0.04
N THR A 490 -30.54 -14.22 1.26
CA THR A 490 -31.22 -13.37 2.23
C THR A 490 -30.57 -13.35 3.61
N TYR A 491 -29.45 -14.04 3.80
CA TYR A 491 -28.75 -14.10 5.07
C TYR A 491 -27.23 -14.12 4.90
N GLN A 492 -26.54 -13.74 5.95
CA GLN A 492 -25.09 -13.83 6.08
C GLN A 492 -24.73 -14.49 7.41
N ALA A 493 -23.87 -15.49 7.33
CA ALA A 493 -23.25 -16.11 8.51
C ALA A 493 -21.75 -15.84 8.52
N ARG A 494 -21.21 -15.39 9.64
CA ARG A 494 -19.78 -15.13 9.80
C ARG A 494 -19.25 -15.77 11.06
N LEU A 495 -18.14 -16.50 10.91
CA LEU A 495 -17.26 -16.94 11.99
C LEU A 495 -16.02 -16.05 11.98
N ASN A 496 -15.70 -15.45 13.11
CA ASN A 496 -14.54 -14.60 13.30
C ASN A 496 -13.75 -15.06 14.53
N VAL A 497 -12.43 -15.11 14.42
CA VAL A 497 -11.48 -15.30 15.51
C VAL A 497 -10.50 -14.15 15.44
N GLN A 498 -10.39 -13.37 16.50
CA GLN A 498 -9.59 -12.15 16.52
C GLN A 498 -8.90 -11.98 17.86
N ALA A 499 -7.60 -11.83 17.83
CA ALA A 499 -6.77 -11.48 18.97
C ALA A 499 -5.89 -10.27 18.62
N TYR A 500 -5.28 -9.68 19.63
CA TYR A 500 -4.43 -8.52 19.51
C TYR A 500 -3.11 -8.73 20.23
N GLN A 501 -2.02 -8.18 19.70
CA GLN A 501 -0.75 -8.06 20.37
C GLN A 501 -0.39 -6.59 20.51
N LEU A 502 -0.01 -6.15 21.71
CA LEU A 502 0.43 -4.78 21.94
C LEU A 502 1.70 -4.48 21.14
N ALA A 503 1.71 -3.34 20.46
CA ALA A 503 2.85 -2.78 19.74
C ALA A 503 3.47 -1.59 20.46
N THR A 504 3.02 -1.32 21.68
CA THR A 504 3.58 -0.36 22.64
C THR A 504 3.34 -0.82 24.06
N VAL A 505 4.20 -0.47 24.99
CA VAL A 505 4.07 -0.81 26.42
C VAL A 505 3.12 0.11 27.17
N SER A 506 2.75 1.22 26.56
CA SER A 506 1.98 2.32 27.15
C SER A 506 0.49 2.32 26.76
N GLU A 507 -0.06 1.17 26.34
CA GLU A 507 -1.45 1.05 25.92
C GLU A 507 -2.17 -0.06 26.71
N PHE A 508 -3.51 -0.01 26.70
CA PHE A 508 -4.33 -1.05 27.29
C PHE A 508 -4.42 -2.28 26.38
N THR A 509 -4.35 -3.45 26.99
CA THR A 509 -4.60 -4.70 26.26
C THR A 509 -6.07 -4.74 25.80
N PRO A 510 -6.36 -4.84 24.48
CA PRO A 510 -7.72 -4.96 23.97
C PRO A 510 -8.38 -6.29 24.33
N TYR A 511 -9.70 -6.40 24.18
CA TYR A 511 -10.40 -7.66 24.26
C TYR A 511 -10.28 -8.46 22.97
N ASP A 512 -9.89 -9.71 23.10
CA ASP A 512 -9.93 -10.70 22.04
C ASP A 512 -11.37 -11.19 21.83
N ARG A 513 -11.68 -11.69 20.62
CA ARG A 513 -12.95 -12.33 20.25
C ARG A 513 -12.69 -13.78 19.84
N LEU A 514 -12.90 -14.73 20.75
CA LEU A 514 -12.42 -16.10 20.64
C LEU A 514 -13.49 -17.16 20.95
N PRO A 515 -14.41 -17.56 20.07
CA PRO A 515 -14.73 -17.00 18.75
C PRO A 515 -15.86 -15.97 18.80
N GLN A 516 -16.15 -15.34 17.64
CA GLN A 516 -17.38 -14.59 17.38
C GLN A 516 -18.12 -15.21 16.20
N ILE A 517 -19.40 -15.50 16.39
CA ILE A 517 -20.30 -16.03 15.37
C ILE A 517 -21.44 -15.03 15.19
N THR A 518 -21.67 -14.58 13.98
CA THR A 518 -22.81 -13.72 13.66
C THR A 518 -23.68 -14.37 12.58
N PHE A 519 -24.98 -14.24 12.74
CA PHE A 519 -25.95 -14.70 11.75
C PHE A 519 -27.05 -13.65 11.59
N ASN A 520 -27.05 -12.97 10.42
CA ASN A 520 -27.90 -11.82 10.15
C ASN A 520 -28.63 -12.05 8.83
N GLY A 521 -29.87 -11.56 8.74
CA GLY A 521 -30.61 -11.71 7.50
C GLY A 521 -31.99 -11.08 7.56
N ALA A 522 -32.71 -11.24 6.43
CA ALA A 522 -34.10 -10.88 6.29
C ALA A 522 -34.87 -12.05 5.71
N LEU A 523 -36.16 -12.14 6.05
CA LEU A 523 -37.01 -13.16 5.46
C LEU A 523 -37.29 -12.80 3.99
N PRO A 524 -37.33 -13.81 3.07
CA PRO A 524 -37.49 -13.56 1.63
C PRO A 524 -38.91 -13.19 1.21
N TYR A 525 -39.85 -13.17 2.11
CA TYR A 525 -41.24 -12.84 1.88
C TYR A 525 -41.68 -11.68 2.76
N HIS A 526 -42.59 -10.86 2.22
CA HIS A 526 -43.04 -9.61 2.85
C HIS A 526 -44.54 -9.71 3.17
N PRO A 527 -44.96 -10.42 4.24
CA PRO A 527 -46.37 -10.61 4.57
C PRO A 527 -47.02 -9.26 4.86
N GLY A 528 -48.01 -8.87 4.07
CA GLY A 528 -48.68 -7.58 4.22
C GLY A 528 -47.78 -6.37 3.97
N GLY A 529 -46.66 -6.53 3.25
CA GLY A 529 -45.68 -5.47 3.02
C GLY A 529 -44.66 -5.29 4.17
N LEU A 530 -44.63 -6.18 5.15
CA LEU A 530 -43.72 -6.11 6.28
C LEU A 530 -42.38 -6.73 5.92
N ASP A 531 -41.32 -6.02 6.24
CA ASP A 531 -39.94 -6.52 6.23
C ASP A 531 -39.60 -7.09 7.60
N LEU A 532 -39.20 -8.35 7.61
CA LEU A 532 -38.77 -9.05 8.82
C LEU A 532 -37.28 -9.35 8.74
N ALA A 533 -36.52 -8.82 9.65
CA ALA A 533 -35.07 -9.02 9.73
C ALA A 533 -34.63 -9.50 11.12
N TYR A 534 -33.48 -10.11 11.17
CA TYR A 534 -32.87 -10.59 12.41
C TYR A 534 -31.36 -10.42 12.40
N GLU A 535 -30.84 -10.13 13.57
CA GLU A 535 -29.38 -10.05 13.84
C GLU A 535 -29.11 -10.90 15.08
N THR A 536 -28.18 -11.82 14.99
CA THR A 536 -27.77 -12.65 16.12
C THR A 536 -26.27 -12.73 16.23
N GLU A 537 -25.77 -12.75 17.43
CA GLU A 537 -24.35 -12.86 17.73
C GLU A 537 -24.11 -13.76 18.95
N ALA A 538 -23.08 -14.60 18.85
CA ALA A 538 -22.48 -15.28 19.97
C ALA A 538 -20.99 -14.98 19.98
N VAL A 539 -20.47 -14.39 21.04
CA VAL A 539 -19.06 -13.99 21.12
C VAL A 539 -18.50 -14.24 22.52
N ARG A 540 -17.29 -14.79 22.57
CA ARG A 540 -16.50 -14.85 23.80
C ARG A 540 -15.43 -13.78 23.76
N PHE A 541 -15.46 -12.92 24.78
CA PHE A 541 -14.45 -11.91 25.04
C PHE A 541 -13.45 -12.41 26.07
N ASP A 542 -12.17 -12.30 25.73
CA ASP A 542 -11.06 -12.64 26.61
C ASP A 542 -10.01 -11.55 26.60
N ARG A 543 -9.37 -11.29 27.75
CA ARG A 543 -8.31 -10.29 27.85
C ARG A 543 -7.31 -10.68 28.92
N ASP A 544 -6.06 -10.85 28.52
CA ASP A 544 -4.97 -11.13 29.45
C ASP A 544 -4.22 -9.84 29.79
N LEU A 545 -4.55 -9.26 30.97
CA LEU A 545 -4.02 -7.99 31.42
C LEU A 545 -2.55 -8.07 31.79
N GLN A 546 -1.73 -7.27 31.13
CA GLN A 546 -0.31 -7.15 31.40
C GLN A 546 -0.06 -6.19 32.57
N LYS A 547 0.18 -6.73 33.78
CA LYS A 547 0.38 -5.97 35.00
C LYS A 547 1.86 -5.72 35.29
N GLY A 548 2.12 -4.82 36.24
CA GLY A 548 3.45 -4.51 36.74
C GLY A 548 3.95 -3.17 36.24
N SER A 549 5.26 -3.04 36.13
CA SER A 549 5.93 -1.83 35.66
C SER A 549 6.79 -2.16 34.44
N TYR A 550 7.08 -1.17 33.64
CA TYR A 550 8.07 -1.23 32.58
C TYR A 550 9.13 -0.14 32.77
N THR A 551 10.30 -0.37 32.22
CA THR A 551 11.39 0.61 32.20
C THR A 551 11.53 1.13 30.77
N ASP A 552 11.48 2.45 30.61
CA ASP A 552 11.64 3.09 29.29
C ASP A 552 13.12 3.23 28.88
N LYS A 553 13.37 3.82 27.71
CA LYS A 553 14.72 4.02 27.16
C LYS A 553 15.60 4.94 28.01
N ASP A 554 15.01 5.83 28.78
CA ASP A 554 15.71 6.77 29.66
C ASP A 554 15.97 6.14 31.06
N GLY A 555 15.56 4.88 31.26
CA GLY A 555 15.71 4.15 32.52
C GLY A 555 14.64 4.52 33.57
N LEU A 556 13.59 5.22 33.16
CA LEU A 556 12.48 5.57 34.05
C LEU A 556 11.54 4.37 34.19
N VAL A 557 11.22 4.02 35.41
CA VAL A 557 10.25 2.96 35.72
C VAL A 557 8.83 3.54 35.76
N SER A 558 7.97 3.06 34.89
CA SER A 558 6.59 3.49 34.78
C SER A 558 5.63 2.31 35.05
N SER A 559 4.43 2.61 35.56
CA SER A 559 3.38 1.59 35.78
C SER A 559 2.68 1.26 34.47
N ARG A 560 2.44 -0.03 34.19
CA ARG A 560 1.63 -0.44 33.03
C ARG A 560 0.19 0.06 33.20
N LEU A 561 -0.43 0.48 32.11
CA LEU A 561 -1.80 0.99 32.12
C LEU A 561 -2.81 -0.05 32.56
N ASP A 562 -2.58 -1.33 32.28
CA ASP A 562 -3.42 -2.44 32.70
C ASP A 562 -3.56 -2.56 34.24
N ASN A 563 -2.66 -1.95 35.01
CA ASN A 563 -2.82 -1.83 36.46
C ASN A 563 -4.03 -0.95 36.85
N ASN A 564 -4.42 -0.02 35.97
CA ASN A 564 -5.56 0.90 36.18
C ASN A 564 -6.90 0.30 35.72
N VAL A 565 -6.89 -0.93 35.18
CA VAL A 565 -8.11 -1.66 34.79
C VAL A 565 -8.76 -2.22 36.05
N LEU A 566 -9.90 -1.65 36.44
CA LEU A 566 -10.56 -1.93 37.71
C LEU A 566 -11.99 -2.46 37.50
N GLY A 567 -12.51 -3.16 38.51
CA GLY A 567 -13.89 -3.59 38.58
C GLY A 567 -14.34 -4.43 37.37
N LEU A 568 -15.48 -4.07 36.80
CA LEU A 568 -16.06 -4.79 35.64
C LEU A 568 -15.19 -4.71 34.36
N SER A 569 -14.31 -3.73 34.24
CA SER A 569 -13.36 -3.68 33.12
C SER A 569 -12.34 -4.82 33.12
N ARG A 570 -12.28 -5.61 34.21
CA ARG A 570 -11.46 -6.81 34.34
C ARG A 570 -12.19 -8.11 33.96
N ALA A 571 -13.50 -8.01 33.65
CA ALA A 571 -14.30 -9.20 33.32
C ALA A 571 -13.95 -9.75 31.94
N ASN A 572 -13.84 -11.07 31.86
CA ASN A 572 -13.97 -11.83 30.63
C ASN A 572 -15.41 -12.36 30.54
N GLY A 573 -15.86 -12.85 29.39
CA GLY A 573 -17.19 -13.43 29.34
C GLY A 573 -17.72 -13.73 27.95
N THR A 574 -18.90 -14.32 27.93
CA THR A 574 -19.62 -14.65 26.71
C THR A 574 -20.83 -13.74 26.59
N ARG A 575 -21.05 -13.18 25.42
CA ARG A 575 -22.26 -12.43 25.06
C ARG A 575 -23.03 -13.20 23.99
N LEU A 576 -24.32 -13.43 24.26
CA LEU A 576 -25.30 -13.94 23.32
C LEU A 576 -26.33 -12.83 23.04
N SER A 577 -26.51 -12.47 21.79
CA SER A 577 -27.43 -11.39 21.38
C SER A 577 -28.36 -11.87 20.26
N ALA A 578 -29.62 -11.46 20.36
CA ALA A 578 -30.63 -11.67 19.32
C ALA A 578 -31.48 -10.41 19.15
N SER A 579 -31.59 -9.92 17.93
CA SER A 579 -32.28 -8.69 17.60
C SER A 579 -33.23 -8.85 16.41
N PRO A 580 -34.40 -9.51 16.59
CA PRO A 580 -35.44 -9.51 15.57
C PRO A 580 -36.03 -8.12 15.38
N SER A 581 -36.36 -7.77 14.14
CA SER A 581 -37.00 -6.50 13.80
C SER A 581 -38.07 -6.66 12.73
N VAL A 582 -39.09 -5.83 12.82
CA VAL A 582 -40.16 -5.71 11.82
C VAL A 582 -40.26 -4.26 11.39
N SER A 583 -40.32 -4.01 10.10
CA SER A 583 -40.57 -2.68 9.53
C SER A 583 -41.60 -2.73 8.41
N LEU A 584 -42.30 -1.63 8.22
CA LEU A 584 -43.27 -1.45 7.15
C LEU A 584 -42.84 -0.28 6.25
N PRO A 585 -42.05 -0.53 5.18
CA PRO A 585 -41.62 0.54 4.29
C PRO A 585 -42.76 0.95 3.33
N LEU A 586 -43.37 2.08 3.60
CA LEU A 586 -44.34 2.71 2.75
C LEU A 586 -43.66 3.76 1.88
N ASN A 587 -43.50 3.44 0.58
CA ASN A 587 -42.74 4.27 -0.37
C ASN A 587 -43.67 4.85 -1.46
N TRP A 588 -43.50 6.16 -1.69
CA TRP A 588 -44.17 6.89 -2.79
C TRP A 588 -43.12 7.64 -3.61
N THR A 589 -43.45 8.12 -4.76
CA THR A 589 -42.57 8.92 -5.61
C THR A 589 -42.11 10.23 -4.95
N TYR A 590 -42.92 10.74 -4.01
CA TYR A 590 -42.69 12.01 -3.32
C TYR A 590 -42.24 11.85 -1.87
N GLY A 591 -42.11 10.65 -1.35
CA GLY A 591 -41.70 10.46 0.03
C GLY A 591 -41.80 9.04 0.53
N PHE A 592 -41.46 8.82 1.78
CA PHE A 592 -41.56 7.54 2.45
C PHE A 592 -41.92 7.69 3.93
N ILE A 593 -42.52 6.62 4.49
CA ILE A 593 -42.72 6.45 5.93
C ILE A 593 -42.38 5.01 6.28
N THR A 594 -41.48 4.78 7.21
CA THR A 594 -41.02 3.45 7.63
C THR A 594 -41.09 3.33 9.16
N PRO A 595 -42.24 2.89 9.73
CA PRO A 595 -42.25 2.46 11.11
C PRO A 595 -41.48 1.17 11.29
N LYS A 596 -40.71 1.05 12.37
CA LYS A 596 -39.86 -0.09 12.71
C LYS A 596 -39.96 -0.40 14.20
N LEU A 597 -40.04 -1.68 14.51
CA LEU A 597 -39.93 -2.20 15.85
C LEU A 597 -38.80 -3.23 15.88
N LYS A 598 -37.81 -3.04 16.75
CA LYS A 598 -36.69 -3.95 16.99
C LYS A 598 -36.72 -4.37 18.47
N TYR A 599 -36.47 -5.63 18.73
CA TYR A 599 -36.43 -6.17 20.07
C TYR A 599 -35.06 -6.77 20.31
N VAL A 600 -34.28 -6.17 21.22
CA VAL A 600 -32.90 -6.59 21.49
C VAL A 600 -32.87 -7.37 22.79
N TYR A 601 -32.56 -8.66 22.70
CA TYR A 601 -32.25 -9.50 23.85
C TYR A 601 -30.76 -9.79 23.89
N THR A 602 -30.12 -9.57 25.05
CA THR A 602 -28.71 -9.85 25.25
C THR A 602 -28.50 -10.56 26.58
N LYS A 603 -27.76 -11.67 26.58
CA LYS A 603 -27.36 -12.43 27.76
C LYS A 603 -25.84 -12.44 27.86
N TYR A 604 -25.34 -12.20 29.05
CA TYR A 604 -23.93 -12.26 29.42
C TYR A 604 -23.69 -13.38 30.41
N ASP A 605 -22.60 -14.11 30.26
CA ASP A 605 -22.03 -15.00 31.23
C ASP A 605 -20.59 -14.54 31.50
N LEU A 606 -20.38 -13.96 32.67
CA LEU A 606 -19.19 -13.17 33.02
C LEU A 606 -18.29 -13.92 33.97
N ASP A 607 -16.99 -13.89 33.70
CA ASP A 607 -15.94 -14.35 34.59
C ASP A 607 -15.12 -13.14 35.08
N LEU A 608 -15.11 -12.94 36.41
CA LEU A 608 -14.42 -11.82 37.03
C LEU A 608 -13.44 -12.33 38.06
N ASP A 609 -12.21 -11.89 38.01
CA ASP A 609 -11.17 -12.26 38.95
C ASP A 609 -11.44 -11.67 40.36
N ASN A 610 -10.72 -12.18 41.36
CA ASN A 610 -10.92 -11.74 42.75
C ASN A 610 -10.60 -10.26 42.95
N THR A 611 -9.64 -9.72 42.23
CA THR A 611 -9.29 -8.29 42.27
C THR A 611 -10.46 -7.43 41.78
N GLY A 612 -11.03 -7.75 40.62
CA GLY A 612 -12.21 -7.08 40.11
C GLY A 612 -13.44 -7.18 41.01
N LYS A 613 -13.67 -8.36 41.63
CA LYS A 613 -14.73 -8.52 42.64
C LYS A 613 -14.53 -7.64 43.86
N ASN A 614 -13.30 -7.55 44.36
CA ASN A 614 -12.97 -6.68 45.51
C ASN A 614 -13.12 -5.19 45.14
N ASP A 615 -12.70 -4.78 43.95
CA ASP A 615 -12.85 -3.42 43.45
C ASP A 615 -14.33 -3.02 43.37
N LEU A 616 -15.18 -3.91 42.91
CA LEU A 616 -16.64 -3.66 42.87
C LEU A 616 -17.25 -3.50 44.27
N LEU A 617 -16.85 -4.32 45.22
CA LEU A 617 -17.32 -4.23 46.60
C LEU A 617 -16.90 -2.94 47.27
N VAL A 618 -15.64 -2.53 47.12
CA VAL A 618 -15.11 -1.30 47.75
C VAL A 618 -15.67 -0.03 47.10
N ASN A 619 -15.73 0.00 45.77
CA ASN A 619 -16.10 1.24 45.06
C ASN A 619 -17.60 1.50 44.93
N ARG A 620 -18.47 0.46 44.96
CA ARG A 620 -19.94 0.61 44.81
C ARG A 620 -20.69 0.70 46.11
N LEU A 621 -20.27 -0.09 47.08
CA LEU A 621 -21.11 -0.38 48.26
C LEU A 621 -20.46 0.08 49.57
N GLY A 622 -19.19 0.56 49.51
CA GLY A 622 -18.41 0.85 50.71
C GLY A 622 -17.97 -0.45 51.44
N ALA A 623 -17.04 -0.30 52.37
CA ALA A 623 -16.45 -1.41 53.09
C ALA A 623 -17.47 -2.19 53.97
N SER A 624 -18.69 -1.71 54.18
CA SER A 624 -19.76 -2.36 54.96
C SER A 624 -20.59 -3.38 54.19
N ALA A 625 -20.43 -3.48 52.86
CA ALA A 625 -21.20 -4.41 52.02
C ALA A 625 -20.41 -5.70 51.62
N LEU A 626 -19.45 -6.10 52.43
CA LEU A 626 -18.76 -7.37 52.35
C LEU A 626 -19.72 -8.54 52.50
N GLY A 627 -20.39 -8.96 51.45
CA GLY A 627 -21.36 -10.07 51.44
C GLY A 627 -22.21 -10.17 50.20
N GLU A 628 -22.27 -9.13 49.33
CA GLU A 628 -22.98 -9.27 48.08
C GLU A 628 -22.11 -10.00 47.03
N THR A 629 -22.65 -11.11 46.53
CA THR A 629 -21.98 -11.89 45.51
C THR A 629 -22.10 -11.20 44.14
N PHE A 630 -20.99 -11.12 43.42
CA PHE A 630 -21.00 -10.74 42.00
C PHE A 630 -21.90 -11.69 41.22
N ASN A 631 -22.92 -11.16 40.54
CA ASN A 631 -23.74 -11.97 39.65
C ASN A 631 -23.07 -12.10 38.27
N SER A 632 -22.60 -13.29 37.95
CA SER A 632 -21.95 -13.61 36.70
C SER A 632 -22.91 -13.65 35.52
N SER A 633 -24.19 -13.97 35.77
CA SER A 633 -25.21 -14.01 34.72
C SER A 633 -26.00 -12.69 34.68
N GLN A 634 -25.87 -11.94 33.60
CA GLN A 634 -26.60 -10.70 33.35
C GLN A 634 -27.43 -10.86 32.09
N ASP A 635 -28.65 -10.32 32.08
CA ASP A 635 -29.44 -10.23 30.86
C ASP A 635 -30.08 -8.87 30.72
N ARG A 636 -30.39 -8.55 29.48
CA ARG A 636 -30.99 -7.27 29.13
C ARG A 636 -31.94 -7.45 27.95
N THR A 637 -33.11 -6.82 28.10
CA THR A 637 -34.14 -6.77 27.07
C THR A 637 -34.49 -5.32 26.76
N VAL A 638 -34.37 -4.88 25.52
CA VAL A 638 -34.65 -3.50 25.09
C VAL A 638 -35.52 -3.50 23.83
N PRO A 639 -36.77 -3.05 23.88
CA PRO A 639 -37.55 -2.74 22.70
C PRO A 639 -37.10 -1.38 22.14
N ILE A 640 -36.98 -1.26 20.84
CA ILE A 640 -36.63 -0.06 20.10
C ILE A 640 -37.75 0.21 19.09
N ALA A 641 -38.39 1.32 19.17
CA ALA A 641 -39.43 1.73 18.24
C ALA A 641 -39.00 3.00 17.50
N SER A 642 -39.12 3.01 16.20
CA SER A 642 -38.79 4.17 15.38
C SER A 642 -39.77 4.38 14.23
N ILE A 643 -39.89 5.64 13.82
CA ILE A 643 -40.61 6.04 12.60
C ILE A 643 -39.67 6.95 11.82
N ASP A 644 -39.25 6.48 10.65
CA ASP A 644 -38.44 7.27 9.73
C ASP A 644 -39.33 7.73 8.56
N SER A 645 -39.35 9.01 8.27
CA SER A 645 -40.15 9.58 7.19
C SER A 645 -39.43 10.71 6.48
N GLY A 646 -39.65 10.82 5.20
CA GLY A 646 -39.06 11.86 4.39
C GLY A 646 -39.91 12.22 3.18
N LEU A 647 -39.71 13.43 2.69
CA LEU A 647 -40.31 13.91 1.46
C LEU A 647 -39.24 14.29 0.46
N TYR A 648 -39.57 14.19 -0.82
CA TYR A 648 -38.69 14.53 -1.93
C TYR A 648 -39.35 15.63 -2.77
N PHE A 649 -38.68 16.77 -2.85
CA PHE A 649 -39.05 17.85 -3.74
C PHE A 649 -37.90 18.06 -4.70
N ASP A 650 -38.17 18.27 -5.97
CA ASP A 650 -37.14 18.62 -6.95
C ASP A 650 -37.63 19.75 -7.85
N ARG A 651 -36.69 20.54 -8.32
CA ARG A 651 -36.92 21.57 -9.32
C ARG A 651 -35.72 21.75 -10.23
N ASN A 652 -35.98 22.13 -11.47
CA ASN A 652 -34.94 22.60 -12.36
C ASN A 652 -34.66 24.06 -12.10
N THR A 653 -33.39 24.41 -11.97
CA THR A 653 -32.92 25.78 -11.72
C THR A 653 -31.66 26.07 -12.51
N GLN A 654 -31.37 27.33 -12.70
CA GLN A 654 -30.13 27.79 -13.34
C GLN A 654 -29.31 28.58 -12.32
N PHE A 655 -28.03 28.29 -12.26
CA PHE A 655 -27.08 28.97 -11.40
C PHE A 655 -25.73 29.12 -12.11
N PHE A 656 -25.16 30.33 -12.13
CA PHE A 656 -23.94 30.66 -12.86
C PHE A 656 -23.89 30.15 -14.32
N GLY A 657 -25.04 30.25 -15.02
CA GLY A 657 -25.14 29.85 -16.43
C GLY A 657 -25.20 28.35 -16.72
N SER A 658 -25.25 27.54 -15.69
CA SER A 658 -25.42 26.09 -15.80
C SER A 658 -26.80 25.65 -15.27
N ASN A 659 -27.32 24.57 -15.85
CA ASN A 659 -28.57 23.98 -15.43
C ASN A 659 -28.34 22.96 -14.31
N TYR A 660 -29.23 22.97 -13.33
CA TYR A 660 -29.19 22.04 -12.21
C TYR A 660 -30.58 21.49 -11.91
N ARG A 661 -30.63 20.22 -11.47
CA ARG A 661 -31.73 19.71 -10.69
C ARG A 661 -31.41 19.94 -9.20
N GLN A 662 -32.19 20.81 -8.56
CA GLN A 662 -32.10 21.02 -7.12
C GLN A 662 -33.14 20.15 -6.43
N THR A 663 -32.69 19.34 -5.43
CA THR A 663 -33.58 18.60 -4.52
C THR A 663 -33.73 19.32 -3.20
N LEU A 664 -34.85 19.09 -2.52
CA LEU A 664 -35.07 19.43 -1.13
C LEU A 664 -35.68 18.22 -0.45
N GLU A 665 -35.00 17.69 0.55
CA GLU A 665 -35.26 16.39 1.18
C GLU A 665 -35.41 16.57 2.70
N PRO A 666 -36.60 17.04 3.19
CA PRO A 666 -36.86 17.04 4.62
C PRO A 666 -37.06 15.62 5.13
N ARG A 667 -36.43 15.29 6.26
CA ARG A 667 -36.51 14.01 6.95
C ARG A 667 -36.87 14.21 8.41
N LEU A 668 -37.74 13.35 8.91
CA LEU A 668 -38.17 13.30 10.29
C LEU A 668 -37.96 11.88 10.80
N PHE A 669 -37.29 11.74 11.92
CA PHE A 669 -37.03 10.47 12.57
C PHE A 669 -37.39 10.55 14.05
N TYR A 670 -38.44 9.80 14.44
CA TYR A 670 -38.77 9.61 15.85
C TYR A 670 -38.23 8.31 16.36
N LEU A 671 -37.59 8.32 17.52
CA LEU A 671 -37.00 7.16 18.18
C LEU A 671 -37.41 7.11 19.65
N TYR A 672 -37.88 5.93 20.07
CA TYR A 672 -38.14 5.61 21.43
C TYR A 672 -37.42 4.35 21.87
N VAL A 673 -36.56 4.48 22.89
CA VAL A 673 -35.81 3.41 23.56
C VAL A 673 -35.95 3.60 25.06
N PRO A 674 -36.62 2.67 25.78
CA PRO A 674 -36.75 2.77 27.22
C PRO A 674 -35.43 2.59 27.93
N GLU A 675 -35.24 3.30 29.01
CA GLU A 675 -34.11 3.11 29.91
C GLU A 675 -34.09 1.67 30.47
N LYS A 676 -32.94 1.09 30.51
CA LYS A 676 -32.64 -0.21 31.17
C LYS A 676 -31.35 -0.08 31.95
N ASP A 677 -31.34 -0.61 33.16
CA ASP A 677 -30.11 -0.65 33.94
C ASP A 677 -29.08 -1.56 33.29
N GLN A 678 -27.92 -0.99 33.02
CA GLN A 678 -26.79 -1.65 32.36
C GLN A 678 -25.49 -1.46 33.15
N LYS A 679 -25.57 -0.99 34.39
CA LYS A 679 -24.40 -0.66 35.24
C LYS A 679 -23.56 -1.89 35.57
N ASN A 680 -24.18 -3.06 35.57
CA ASN A 680 -23.53 -4.36 35.87
C ASN A 680 -22.98 -5.08 34.62
N ILE A 681 -23.15 -4.49 33.43
CA ILE A 681 -22.65 -5.02 32.16
C ILE A 681 -21.28 -4.38 31.87
N PRO A 682 -20.24 -5.16 31.64
CA PRO A 682 -18.93 -4.65 31.22
C PRO A 682 -19.01 -3.97 29.85
N VAL A 683 -17.93 -3.30 29.44
CA VAL A 683 -17.73 -2.76 28.09
C VAL A 683 -16.61 -3.56 27.43
N PHE A 684 -16.97 -4.40 26.48
CA PHE A 684 -16.05 -5.21 25.71
C PHE A 684 -15.68 -4.55 24.37
N ASP A 685 -16.69 -4.05 23.62
CA ASP A 685 -16.54 -3.55 22.26
C ASP A 685 -17.35 -2.26 21.99
N THR A 686 -17.82 -1.61 23.04
CA THR A 686 -18.69 -0.43 22.91
C THR A 686 -17.91 0.86 23.14
N SER A 687 -18.17 1.83 22.28
CA SER A 687 -17.78 3.23 22.43
C SER A 687 -18.93 4.15 22.05
N GLU A 688 -18.89 5.39 22.48
CA GLU A 688 -19.88 6.39 22.05
C GLU A 688 -19.53 6.87 20.62
N THR A 689 -20.55 6.89 19.76
CA THR A 689 -20.39 7.38 18.38
C THR A 689 -20.26 8.90 18.39
N PRO A 690 -19.28 9.49 17.66
CA PRO A 690 -19.22 10.92 17.48
C PRO A 690 -20.53 11.48 16.91
N PHE A 691 -20.96 12.64 17.43
CA PHE A 691 -22.14 13.31 16.94
C PHE A 691 -21.91 13.84 15.51
N SER A 692 -22.89 13.64 14.62
CA SER A 692 -22.87 14.08 13.23
C SER A 692 -24.30 14.16 12.69
N PHE A 693 -24.50 14.73 11.50
CA PHE A 693 -25.80 14.74 10.83
C PHE A 693 -26.38 13.32 10.68
N ASP A 694 -25.54 12.34 10.29
CA ASP A 694 -26.00 10.95 10.14
C ASP A 694 -26.37 10.27 11.47
N SER A 695 -25.75 10.69 12.58
CA SER A 695 -26.03 10.13 13.90
C SER A 695 -27.42 10.49 14.42
N LEU A 696 -28.03 11.55 13.90
CA LEU A 696 -29.40 11.96 14.22
C LEU A 696 -30.43 10.87 13.90
N PHE A 697 -30.16 10.04 12.88
CA PHE A 697 -31.06 9.03 12.33
C PHE A 697 -30.70 7.60 12.72
N ARG A 698 -29.80 7.42 13.71
CA ARG A 698 -29.44 6.12 14.24
C ARG A 698 -30.34 5.70 15.41
N ASP A 699 -30.53 4.39 15.55
CA ASP A 699 -31.31 3.78 16.63
C ASP A 699 -30.51 3.53 17.91
N ASN A 700 -29.19 3.75 17.91
CA ASN A 700 -28.32 3.69 19.10
C ASN A 700 -27.17 4.70 18.94
N ARG A 701 -26.87 5.47 20.02
CA ARG A 701 -25.71 6.37 20.06
C ARG A 701 -24.39 5.68 20.38
N PHE A 702 -24.43 4.41 20.78
CA PHE A 702 -23.24 3.60 21.04
C PHE A 702 -22.95 2.65 19.88
N THR A 703 -21.65 2.33 19.68
CA THR A 703 -21.20 1.21 18.87
C THR A 703 -21.22 -0.08 19.67
N GLY A 704 -21.01 -1.23 19.03
CA GLY A 704 -20.99 -2.52 19.69
C GLY A 704 -22.30 -2.96 20.29
N GLY A 705 -22.26 -3.92 21.22
CA GLY A 705 -23.45 -4.54 21.78
C GLY A 705 -23.66 -4.31 23.28
N ASP A 706 -22.70 -3.70 24.02
CA ASP A 706 -22.74 -3.68 25.48
C ASP A 706 -23.58 -2.56 26.04
N ARG A 707 -23.76 -1.48 25.28
CA ARG A 707 -24.64 -0.35 25.66
C ARG A 707 -25.68 -0.10 24.58
N ILE A 708 -26.93 0.02 25.01
CA ILE A 708 -28.03 0.53 24.21
C ILE A 708 -28.51 1.78 24.91
N GLY A 709 -28.35 2.93 24.27
CA GLY A 709 -28.72 4.22 24.80
C GLY A 709 -30.25 4.36 24.92
N ASP A 710 -30.73 4.79 26.07
CA ASP A 710 -32.11 5.24 26.21
C ASP A 710 -32.32 6.51 25.40
N GLU A 711 -33.41 6.56 24.67
CA GLU A 711 -33.76 7.68 23.78
C GLU A 711 -35.27 7.90 23.73
N ASN A 712 -35.65 9.13 23.77
CA ASN A 712 -36.99 9.60 23.38
C ASN A 712 -36.76 10.89 22.61
N LYS A 713 -36.61 10.78 21.29
CA LYS A 713 -36.17 11.93 20.47
C LYS A 713 -36.94 12.05 19.18
N LEU A 714 -37.05 13.27 18.70
CA LEU A 714 -37.49 13.63 17.36
C LEU A 714 -36.35 14.33 16.64
N SER A 715 -35.77 13.68 15.63
CA SER A 715 -34.72 14.27 14.79
C SER A 715 -35.34 14.87 13.52
N LEU A 716 -34.94 16.08 13.23
CA LEU A 716 -35.32 16.81 12.02
C LEU A 716 -34.09 17.04 11.17
N GLY A 717 -34.17 16.73 9.89
CA GLY A 717 -33.11 16.94 8.92
C GLY A 717 -33.62 17.55 7.64
N LEU A 718 -32.83 18.37 7.02
CA LEU A 718 -33.10 18.97 5.74
C LEU A 718 -31.85 18.84 4.86
N THR A 719 -31.96 18.14 3.74
CA THR A 719 -30.89 18.03 2.76
C THR A 719 -31.30 18.68 1.45
N SER A 720 -30.39 19.43 0.84
CA SER A 720 -30.58 19.99 -0.50
C SER A 720 -29.36 19.64 -1.35
N ARG A 721 -29.60 19.13 -2.56
CA ARG A 721 -28.58 18.76 -3.52
C ARG A 721 -28.76 19.55 -4.80
N TRP A 722 -27.63 19.90 -5.44
CA TRP A 722 -27.59 20.49 -6.76
C TRP A 722 -26.85 19.56 -7.69
N ILE A 723 -27.57 18.90 -8.58
CA ILE A 723 -27.06 17.91 -9.54
C ILE A 723 -27.10 18.55 -10.92
N GLN A 724 -25.93 18.68 -11.55
CA GLN A 724 -25.82 19.23 -12.90
C GLN A 724 -26.34 18.24 -13.95
N ASP A 725 -26.65 18.72 -15.16
CA ASP A 725 -27.19 17.90 -16.27
C ASP A 725 -26.26 16.72 -16.65
N ASP A 726 -24.95 16.79 -16.35
CA ASP A 726 -23.99 15.71 -16.51
C ASP A 726 -24.07 14.61 -15.42
N GLY A 727 -25.03 14.73 -14.48
CA GLY A 727 -25.23 13.82 -13.35
C GLY A 727 -24.31 14.07 -12.15
N LEU A 728 -23.39 15.05 -12.24
CA LEU A 728 -22.47 15.35 -11.14
C LEU A 728 -23.18 16.17 -10.06
N GLU A 729 -23.16 15.66 -8.81
CA GLU A 729 -23.57 16.41 -7.63
C GLU A 729 -22.52 17.50 -7.34
N ARG A 730 -22.89 18.76 -7.63
CA ARG A 730 -22.02 19.92 -7.43
C ARG A 730 -22.02 20.43 -6.01
N GLN A 731 -23.19 20.34 -5.37
CA GLN A 731 -23.34 20.84 -4.01
C GLN A 731 -24.35 19.98 -3.24
N ARG A 732 -24.03 19.70 -1.99
CA ARG A 732 -24.94 19.13 -1.00
C ARG A 732 -24.82 19.91 0.29
N ILE A 733 -25.93 20.27 0.86
CA ILE A 733 -26.05 20.88 2.19
C ILE A 733 -27.04 20.05 2.97
N SER A 734 -26.65 19.61 4.16
CA SER A 734 -27.54 18.94 5.12
C SER A 734 -27.47 19.66 6.46
N ILE A 735 -28.60 19.96 7.04
CA ILE A 735 -28.72 20.57 8.37
C ILE A 735 -29.75 19.81 9.19
N GLY A 736 -29.45 19.56 10.46
CA GLY A 736 -30.39 18.84 11.31
C GLY A 736 -30.14 19.02 12.80
N GLN A 737 -31.16 18.68 13.58
CA GLN A 737 -31.17 18.76 15.03
C GLN A 737 -32.15 17.74 15.60
N ALA A 738 -31.86 17.20 16.78
CA ALA A 738 -32.81 16.40 17.54
C ALA A 738 -33.36 17.17 18.72
N VAL A 739 -34.65 16.94 19.03
CA VAL A 739 -35.34 17.38 20.24
C VAL A 739 -35.50 16.14 21.13
N TYR A 740 -35.08 16.23 22.37
CA TYR A 740 -35.15 15.14 23.34
C TYR A 740 -36.32 15.42 24.31
N PHE A 741 -37.10 14.37 24.55
CA PHE A 741 -38.25 14.42 25.47
C PHE A 741 -37.97 13.78 26.83
N LYS A 742 -36.73 13.28 27.02
CA LYS A 742 -36.25 12.66 28.25
C LYS A 742 -34.74 12.77 28.33
N ASP A 743 -34.21 12.90 29.54
CA ASP A 743 -32.77 12.78 29.83
C ASP A 743 -32.21 11.42 29.42
N ARG A 744 -30.93 11.39 29.09
CA ARG A 744 -30.22 10.18 28.62
C ARG A 744 -29.40 9.60 29.77
N GLU A 745 -29.96 8.63 30.47
CA GLU A 745 -29.41 8.04 31.68
C GLU A 745 -28.33 6.99 31.44
N VAL A 746 -28.42 6.25 30.33
CA VAL A 746 -27.46 5.18 30.01
C VAL A 746 -26.15 5.79 29.51
N GLN A 747 -25.05 5.58 30.25
CA GLN A 747 -23.72 6.10 29.96
C GLN A 747 -22.66 4.97 29.93
N LEU A 748 -21.46 5.31 29.51
CA LEU A 748 -20.29 4.45 29.68
C LEU A 748 -19.85 4.38 31.14
N PRO A 749 -19.20 3.33 31.62
CA PRO A 749 -18.78 3.20 33.02
C PRO A 749 -17.87 4.35 33.44
N GLY A 750 -18.15 4.97 34.58
CA GLY A 750 -17.40 6.12 35.10
C GLY A 750 -17.89 7.48 34.62
N VAL A 751 -18.73 7.53 33.59
CA VAL A 751 -19.45 8.74 33.18
C VAL A 751 -20.78 8.78 33.93
N ASP A 752 -21.00 9.81 34.74
CA ASP A 752 -22.25 10.01 35.47
C ASP A 752 -23.19 10.91 34.66
N ALA A 753 -24.37 10.36 34.31
CA ALA A 753 -25.40 11.14 33.60
C ALA A 753 -25.73 12.44 34.30
N LYS A 754 -25.73 12.46 35.63
CA LYS A 754 -26.08 13.66 36.41
C LYS A 754 -25.08 14.80 36.30
N THR A 755 -23.85 14.51 35.99
CA THR A 755 -22.76 15.48 35.82
C THR A 755 -22.39 15.75 34.37
N ARG A 756 -23.06 15.07 33.48
CA ARG A 756 -22.86 15.24 32.04
C ARG A 756 -23.88 16.20 31.44
N ASP A 757 -23.48 17.44 31.20
CA ASP A 757 -24.37 18.53 30.76
C ASP A 757 -25.20 18.16 29.53
N ASP A 758 -24.62 17.55 28.52
CA ASP A 758 -25.32 17.20 27.29
C ASP A 758 -26.37 16.09 27.48
N ALA A 759 -26.31 15.29 28.56
CA ALA A 759 -27.30 14.26 28.87
C ALA A 759 -28.66 14.84 29.27
N HIS A 760 -28.69 16.09 29.76
CA HIS A 760 -29.88 16.79 30.24
C HIS A 760 -30.38 17.86 29.27
N GLN A 761 -29.70 18.06 28.14
CA GLN A 761 -30.16 19.07 27.18
C GLN A 761 -31.40 18.58 26.42
N ASP A 762 -32.38 19.50 26.25
CA ASP A 762 -33.61 19.24 25.49
C ASP A 762 -33.37 19.14 23.98
N VAL A 763 -32.26 19.67 23.50
CA VAL A 763 -31.91 19.68 22.08
C VAL A 763 -30.46 19.21 21.85
N SER A 764 -30.21 18.55 20.74
CA SER A 764 -28.86 18.21 20.32
C SER A 764 -28.10 19.44 19.79
N PRO A 765 -26.80 19.38 19.62
CA PRO A 765 -26.11 20.30 18.72
C PRO A 765 -26.78 20.34 17.34
N ILE A 766 -26.71 21.49 16.67
CA ILE A 766 -27.11 21.63 15.27
C ILE A 766 -25.97 21.02 14.43
N ALA A 767 -26.30 20.01 13.65
CA ALA A 767 -25.35 19.37 12.73
C ALA A 767 -25.49 19.95 11.33
N LEU A 768 -24.40 20.40 10.76
CA LEU A 768 -24.27 20.83 9.36
C LEU A 768 -23.27 19.91 8.65
N ASP A 769 -23.66 19.38 7.49
CA ASP A 769 -22.78 18.67 6.54
C ASP A 769 -22.83 19.39 5.20
N TYR A 770 -21.67 19.70 4.65
CA TYR A 770 -21.52 20.44 3.41
C TYR A 770 -20.52 19.76 2.49
N SER A 771 -20.89 19.53 1.23
CA SER A 771 -20.02 19.05 0.18
C SER A 771 -20.19 19.92 -1.05
N PHE A 772 -19.08 20.37 -1.61
CA PHE A 772 -19.05 21.23 -2.79
C PHE A 772 -17.97 20.78 -3.79
N ARG A 773 -18.36 20.67 -5.06
CA ARG A 773 -17.46 20.40 -6.19
C ARG A 773 -17.61 21.52 -7.20
N PHE A 774 -16.65 22.44 -7.22
CA PHE A 774 -16.67 23.54 -8.17
C PHE A 774 -16.57 23.04 -9.62
N ASN A 775 -15.66 22.12 -9.88
CA ASN A 775 -15.52 21.33 -11.08
C ASN A 775 -14.96 19.94 -10.69
N ARG A 776 -14.40 19.19 -11.62
CA ARG A 776 -13.79 17.89 -11.31
C ARG A 776 -12.49 18.02 -10.51
N ASP A 777 -11.82 19.18 -10.65
CA ASP A 777 -10.49 19.42 -10.05
C ASP A 777 -10.57 19.90 -8.61
N TRP A 778 -11.69 20.53 -8.20
CA TRP A 778 -11.83 21.17 -6.90
C TRP A 778 -12.96 20.56 -6.11
N ARG A 779 -12.67 20.12 -4.90
CA ARG A 779 -13.71 19.74 -3.95
C ARG A 779 -13.46 20.34 -2.57
N ALA A 780 -14.53 20.67 -1.89
CA ALA A 780 -14.52 21.08 -0.50
C ALA A 780 -15.56 20.26 0.26
N THR A 781 -15.24 19.82 1.47
CA THR A 781 -16.17 19.19 2.41
C THR A 781 -16.04 19.87 3.75
N ALA A 782 -17.14 20.03 4.46
CA ALA A 782 -17.12 20.56 5.81
C ALA A 782 -18.25 19.93 6.62
N ASP A 783 -17.97 19.57 7.84
CA ASP A 783 -18.96 19.25 8.88
C ASP A 783 -18.79 20.24 10.03
N TYR A 784 -19.90 20.57 10.68
CA TYR A 784 -19.88 21.49 11.81
C TYR A 784 -21.02 21.20 12.77
N ASN A 785 -20.70 21.03 14.03
CA ASN A 785 -21.66 20.76 15.10
C ASN A 785 -21.58 21.87 16.12
N TRP A 786 -22.67 22.62 16.22
CA TRP A 786 -22.78 23.78 17.12
C TRP A 786 -23.84 23.54 18.19
N ASP A 787 -23.46 23.71 19.44
CA ASP A 787 -24.34 23.52 20.59
C ASP A 787 -25.06 24.83 20.92
N PRO A 788 -26.38 24.90 20.73
CA PRO A 788 -27.14 26.10 21.03
C PRO A 788 -27.28 26.39 22.52
N THR A 789 -27.10 25.36 23.39
CA THR A 789 -27.23 25.50 24.84
C THR A 789 -25.96 26.12 25.44
N SER A 790 -24.81 25.59 25.10
CA SER A 790 -23.51 26.12 25.56
C SER A 790 -22.97 27.26 24.68
N HIS A 791 -23.66 27.62 23.58
CA HIS A 791 -23.26 28.61 22.58
C HIS A 791 -21.81 28.40 22.07
N SER A 792 -21.40 27.13 21.91
CA SER A 792 -20.04 26.77 21.55
C SER A 792 -19.98 25.70 20.48
N PRO A 793 -18.89 25.65 19.65
CA PRO A 793 -18.67 24.54 18.74
C PRO A 793 -18.30 23.28 19.51
N ARG A 794 -18.91 22.16 19.17
CA ARG A 794 -18.56 20.82 19.70
C ARG A 794 -17.52 20.13 18.87
N SER A 795 -17.77 20.06 17.59
CA SER A 795 -16.83 19.46 16.63
C SER A 795 -17.03 20.06 15.24
N GLY A 796 -16.06 19.86 14.38
CA GLY A 796 -16.16 20.24 12.99
C GLY A 796 -14.88 19.95 12.25
N SER A 797 -15.01 19.72 10.95
CA SER A 797 -13.89 19.62 10.06
C SER A 797 -14.17 20.38 8.77
N ALA A 798 -13.11 20.83 8.11
CA ALA A 798 -13.18 21.38 6.78
C ALA A 798 -11.99 20.86 5.98
N MET A 799 -12.23 20.35 4.80
CA MET A 799 -11.21 19.86 3.89
C MET A 799 -11.41 20.47 2.51
N PHE A 800 -10.33 20.90 1.94
CA PHE A 800 -10.25 21.44 0.60
C PHE A 800 -9.20 20.67 -0.19
N HIS A 801 -9.56 20.18 -1.36
CA HIS A 801 -8.70 19.41 -2.24
C HIS A 801 -8.74 20.01 -3.65
N TYR A 802 -7.55 20.15 -4.23
CA TYR A 802 -7.35 20.58 -5.62
C TYR A 802 -6.39 19.63 -6.33
N GLN A 803 -6.84 19.05 -7.44
CA GLN A 803 -6.02 18.23 -8.35
C GLN A 803 -6.62 18.27 -9.76
N PRO A 804 -6.07 19.04 -10.71
CA PRO A 804 -6.60 19.13 -12.05
C PRO A 804 -6.28 17.88 -12.89
N GLU A 805 -7.25 17.43 -13.69
CA GLU A 805 -7.11 16.26 -14.55
C GLU A 805 -6.02 16.42 -15.62
N ASP A 806 -5.82 17.64 -16.12
CA ASP A 806 -4.84 17.99 -17.15
C ASP A 806 -3.40 18.06 -16.62
N ASN A 807 -3.24 18.28 -15.30
CA ASN A 807 -1.92 18.34 -14.68
C ASN A 807 -1.93 17.71 -13.27
N PRO A 808 -1.86 16.38 -13.17
CA PRO A 808 -1.91 15.66 -11.89
C PRO A 808 -0.72 15.98 -10.98
N ASN A 809 0.33 16.67 -11.46
CA ASN A 809 1.43 17.14 -10.63
C ASN A 809 1.04 18.32 -9.70
N LYS A 810 -0.13 18.92 -9.90
CA LYS A 810 -0.63 19.99 -9.04
C LYS A 810 -1.62 19.41 -8.05
N VAL A 811 -1.19 19.24 -6.81
CA VAL A 811 -2.04 18.79 -5.70
C VAL A 811 -1.93 19.78 -4.56
N ILE A 812 -3.05 20.21 -4.01
CA ILE A 812 -3.12 21.01 -2.78
C ILE A 812 -4.23 20.46 -1.91
N ASN A 813 -3.90 20.15 -0.67
CA ASN A 813 -4.86 19.75 0.36
C ASN A 813 -4.74 20.71 1.54
N VAL A 814 -5.86 21.20 2.02
CA VAL A 814 -5.95 22.02 3.23
C VAL A 814 -7.05 21.46 4.10
N GLY A 815 -6.68 20.97 5.26
CA GLY A 815 -7.60 20.40 6.23
C GLY A 815 -7.52 21.14 7.58
N TYR A 816 -8.66 21.30 8.24
CA TYR A 816 -8.74 21.72 9.63
C TYR A 816 -9.73 20.83 10.35
N ARG A 817 -9.38 20.39 11.56
CA ARG A 817 -10.23 19.54 12.39
C ARG A 817 -10.26 20.04 13.83
N TYR A 818 -11.46 20.14 14.36
CA TYR A 818 -11.73 20.51 15.73
C TYR A 818 -12.68 19.51 16.38
N ARG A 819 -12.41 19.12 17.63
CA ARG A 819 -13.29 18.24 18.40
C ARG A 819 -13.04 18.42 19.90
N ASN A 820 -14.11 18.65 20.64
CA ASN A 820 -14.08 18.89 22.09
C ASN A 820 -15.16 18.13 22.86
N ASP A 821 -15.95 17.29 22.21
CA ASP A 821 -17.14 16.63 22.74
C ASP A 821 -17.02 15.11 22.77
N GLN A 822 -15.90 14.60 23.21
CA GLN A 822 -15.69 13.15 23.20
C GLN A 822 -15.72 12.56 24.62
N VAL A 823 -16.23 11.33 24.71
CA VAL A 823 -16.03 10.45 25.84
C VAL A 823 -14.76 9.65 25.59
N VAL A 824 -13.78 9.84 26.43
CA VAL A 824 -12.48 9.19 26.36
C VAL A 824 -12.24 8.28 27.55
N TYR A 825 -11.49 7.23 27.37
CA TYR A 825 -11.01 6.40 28.48
C TYR A 825 -9.78 7.08 29.08
N ASN A 826 -9.89 7.57 30.31
CA ASN A 826 -8.77 8.19 31.00
C ASN A 826 -7.82 7.10 31.50
N GLN A 827 -6.65 7.04 30.94
CA GLN A 827 -5.65 6.02 31.20
C GLN A 827 -5.10 6.06 32.62
N LEU A 828 -5.06 7.24 33.24
CA LEU A 828 -4.59 7.39 34.62
C LEU A 828 -5.60 6.92 35.65
N THR A 829 -6.86 7.17 35.40
CA THR A 829 -7.94 6.85 36.38
C THR A 829 -8.60 5.50 36.09
N GLY A 830 -8.36 4.89 34.91
CA GLY A 830 -9.02 3.67 34.48
C GLY A 830 -10.53 3.82 34.27
N LYS A 831 -11.02 5.02 33.97
CA LYS A 831 -12.45 5.33 33.82
C LYS A 831 -12.72 6.10 32.55
N TRP A 832 -13.91 5.90 32.01
CA TRP A 832 -14.44 6.78 30.97
C TRP A 832 -14.78 8.14 31.57
N GLN A 833 -14.44 9.20 30.86
CA GLN A 833 -14.77 10.57 31.24
C GLN A 833 -15.25 11.36 30.01
N PHE A 834 -16.07 12.36 30.26
CA PHE A 834 -16.46 13.35 29.27
C PHE A 834 -15.53 14.56 29.39
N GLY A 835 -15.03 15.03 28.25
CA GLY A 835 -14.11 16.19 28.22
C GLY A 835 -12.66 15.80 27.92
N GLY A 836 -11.82 16.82 27.86
CA GLY A 836 -10.54 16.76 27.21
C GLY A 836 -9.28 16.72 28.09
N ASP A 837 -9.42 16.71 29.41
CA ASP A 837 -8.28 16.88 30.30
C ASP A 837 -7.52 15.57 30.60
N TYR A 838 -6.20 15.64 30.65
CA TYR A 838 -5.34 14.54 31.09
C TYR A 838 -4.99 14.76 32.58
N GLY A 839 -5.28 13.77 33.41
CA GLY A 839 -5.05 13.87 34.84
C GLY A 839 -6.12 14.66 35.57
N SER A 840 -5.89 14.94 36.85
CA SER A 840 -6.76 15.76 37.70
C SER A 840 -6.10 17.10 37.99
N GLU A 841 -6.92 18.16 38.07
CA GLU A 841 -6.45 19.49 38.41
C GLU A 841 -5.71 19.44 39.75
N GLY A 842 -4.49 20.02 39.81
CA GLY A 842 -3.61 19.96 40.99
C GLY A 842 -2.54 18.84 40.91
N ASN A 843 -2.61 17.93 39.92
CA ASN A 843 -1.55 16.97 39.64
C ASN A 843 -0.44 17.66 38.80
N PRO A 844 0.87 17.46 39.11
CA PRO A 844 1.97 18.01 38.29
C PRO A 844 1.88 17.66 36.81
N ASN A 845 1.21 16.54 36.46
CA ASN A 845 1.04 16.05 35.10
C ASN A 845 -0.34 16.42 34.51
N PHE A 846 -1.10 17.32 35.13
CA PHE A 846 -2.35 17.78 34.59
C PHE A 846 -2.15 18.57 33.32
N ILE A 847 -2.86 18.16 32.26
CA ILE A 847 -2.85 18.86 30.98
C ILE A 847 -4.30 19.13 30.60
N LYS A 848 -4.67 20.38 30.61
CA LYS A 848 -5.96 20.84 30.18
C LYS A 848 -6.13 20.60 28.66
N ASP A 849 -7.32 20.20 28.26
CA ASP A 849 -7.68 20.01 26.85
C ASP A 849 -6.77 18.96 26.10
N TYR A 850 -6.15 18.03 26.82
CA TYR A 850 -5.22 17.06 26.22
C TYR A 850 -5.85 16.19 25.13
N TYR A 851 -7.07 15.71 25.35
CA TYR A 851 -7.81 14.90 24.39
C TYR A 851 -8.57 15.73 23.34
N LYS A 852 -8.57 17.05 23.48
CA LYS A 852 -9.13 17.95 22.49
C LYS A 852 -8.35 17.83 21.18
N ILE A 853 -9.06 17.71 20.07
CA ILE A 853 -8.47 17.72 18.74
C ILE A 853 -8.62 19.13 18.17
N GLN A 854 -7.52 19.77 17.86
CA GLN A 854 -7.49 21.04 17.15
C GLN A 854 -6.27 21.09 16.26
N GLN A 855 -6.44 20.68 15.02
CA GLN A 855 -5.33 20.41 14.10
C GLN A 855 -5.59 21.01 12.74
N HIS A 856 -4.54 21.48 12.08
CA HIS A 856 -4.55 21.66 10.66
C HIS A 856 -3.64 20.62 9.98
N ASP A 857 -3.96 20.29 8.73
CA ASP A 857 -3.16 19.47 7.85
C ASP A 857 -3.09 20.17 6.49
N PHE A 858 -1.90 20.61 6.12
CA PHE A 858 -1.63 21.19 4.83
C PHE A 858 -0.69 20.26 4.07
N SER A 859 -1.05 19.84 2.86
CA SER A 859 -0.13 19.14 1.99
C SER A 859 -0.20 19.66 0.56
N MET A 860 0.94 19.67 -0.09
CA MET A 860 1.05 20.22 -1.44
C MET A 860 2.11 19.48 -2.24
N MET A 861 1.80 19.24 -3.50
CA MET A 861 2.73 18.87 -4.53
C MET A 861 2.55 19.83 -5.70
N TRP A 862 3.63 20.55 -6.07
CA TRP A 862 3.50 21.64 -7.03
C TRP A 862 4.72 21.76 -7.94
N PRO A 863 4.54 21.83 -9.26
CA PRO A 863 5.62 22.13 -10.19
C PRO A 863 6.04 23.61 -10.06
N ILE A 864 7.29 23.84 -9.62
CA ILE A 864 7.84 25.19 -9.44
C ILE A 864 8.39 25.71 -10.77
N ILE A 865 9.18 24.87 -11.43
CA ILE A 865 9.74 25.08 -12.76
C ILE A 865 9.66 23.75 -13.53
N PRO A 866 9.79 23.74 -14.84
CA PRO A 866 9.83 22.48 -15.59
C PRO A 866 10.79 21.49 -14.95
N GLN A 867 10.35 20.24 -14.78
CA GLN A 867 11.10 19.12 -14.16
C GLN A 867 11.26 19.17 -12.63
N TRP A 868 10.93 20.27 -11.95
CA TRP A 868 11.08 20.38 -10.49
C TRP A 868 9.72 20.54 -9.81
N ASN A 869 9.41 19.59 -8.94
CA ASN A 869 8.22 19.61 -8.09
C ASN A 869 8.61 19.84 -6.63
N LEU A 870 7.93 20.76 -5.98
CA LEU A 870 7.96 20.92 -4.54
C LEU A 870 6.99 19.91 -3.92
N ILE A 871 7.42 19.23 -2.89
CA ILE A 871 6.62 18.31 -2.09
C ILE A 871 6.66 18.79 -0.66
N THR A 872 5.51 19.02 -0.03
CA THR A 872 5.48 19.47 1.35
C THR A 872 4.22 19.01 2.07
N ARG A 873 4.33 18.79 3.37
CA ARG A 873 3.23 18.60 4.30
C ARG A 873 3.57 19.25 5.63
N TRP A 874 2.55 19.79 6.29
CA TRP A 874 2.66 20.27 7.64
C TRP A 874 1.35 20.02 8.40
N GLN A 875 1.45 19.19 9.43
CA GLN A 875 0.37 18.88 10.35
C GLN A 875 0.74 19.39 11.74
N TYR A 876 -0.12 20.22 12.29
CA TYR A 876 0.12 20.86 13.56
C TYR A 876 -1.07 20.69 14.51
N ASP A 877 -0.78 20.40 15.77
CA ASP A 877 -1.75 20.23 16.84
C ASP A 877 -1.70 21.45 17.76
N TYR A 878 -2.77 22.25 17.74
CA TYR A 878 -2.91 23.44 18.55
C TYR A 878 -3.19 23.13 20.03
N ALA A 879 -3.90 22.03 20.31
CA ALA A 879 -4.20 21.63 21.68
C ALA A 879 -2.92 21.23 22.43
N ARG A 880 -2.01 20.58 21.74
CA ARG A 880 -0.70 20.15 22.28
C ARG A 880 0.44 21.10 21.92
N ASN A 881 0.14 22.16 21.14
CA ASN A 881 1.11 23.18 20.70
C ASN A 881 2.37 22.59 20.07
N ARG A 882 2.19 21.63 19.15
CA ARG A 882 3.32 20.94 18.50
C ARG A 882 3.04 20.55 17.04
N THR A 883 4.09 20.41 16.26
CA THR A 883 4.05 19.78 14.95
C THR A 883 3.97 18.27 15.15
N LEU A 884 2.96 17.62 14.54
CA LEU A 884 2.83 16.17 14.52
C LEU A 884 3.67 15.56 13.41
N GLU A 885 3.57 16.12 12.21
CA GLU A 885 4.38 15.75 11.07
C GLU A 885 4.65 16.97 10.20
N ALA A 886 5.88 17.08 9.74
CA ALA A 886 6.25 18.04 8.70
C ALA A 886 7.28 17.41 7.79
N PHE A 887 7.05 17.50 6.50
CA PHE A 887 8.09 17.19 5.53
C PHE A 887 8.14 18.22 4.41
N GLY A 888 9.33 18.41 3.90
CA GLY A 888 9.57 19.28 2.77
C GLY A 888 10.69 18.74 1.91
N GLY A 889 10.54 18.84 0.61
CA GLY A 889 11.53 18.33 -0.31
C GLY A 889 11.26 18.69 -1.76
N PHE A 890 12.15 18.23 -2.60
CA PHE A 890 12.08 18.45 -4.03
C PHE A 890 12.16 17.13 -4.77
N GLU A 891 11.38 17.06 -5.82
CA GLU A 891 11.48 16.04 -6.84
C GLU A 891 11.96 16.67 -8.12
N TYR A 892 13.05 16.15 -8.67
CA TYR A 892 13.48 16.40 -10.03
C TYR A 892 13.06 15.23 -10.90
N ASP A 893 12.26 15.48 -11.92
CA ASP A 893 11.79 14.46 -12.86
C ASP A 893 12.21 14.85 -14.28
N ASN A 894 12.94 13.93 -14.93
CA ASN A 894 13.41 14.09 -16.31
C ASN A 894 12.96 12.88 -17.14
N CYS A 895 13.16 12.95 -18.44
CA CYS A 895 12.84 11.89 -19.38
C CYS A 895 13.43 10.51 -18.97
N CYS A 896 14.65 10.46 -18.43
CA CYS A 896 15.39 9.21 -18.18
C CYS A 896 15.79 8.97 -16.72
N TRP A 897 15.50 9.90 -15.80
CA TRP A 897 15.78 9.68 -14.38
C TRP A 897 14.92 10.58 -13.48
N LYS A 898 14.77 10.19 -12.22
CA LYS A 898 14.04 10.93 -11.20
C LYS A 898 14.88 10.96 -9.91
N LEU A 899 14.89 12.09 -9.22
CA LEU A 899 15.54 12.26 -7.91
C LEU A 899 14.52 12.85 -6.96
N ARG A 900 14.39 12.26 -5.77
CA ARG A 900 13.65 12.83 -4.64
C ARG A 900 14.58 13.04 -3.47
N VAL A 901 14.49 14.20 -2.86
CA VAL A 901 15.20 14.55 -1.61
C VAL A 901 14.18 15.15 -0.67
N ILE A 902 13.89 14.47 0.44
CA ILE A 902 12.84 14.85 1.38
C ILE A 902 13.42 14.84 2.78
N ASN A 903 13.30 15.96 3.47
CA ASN A 903 13.55 16.04 4.91
C ASN A 903 12.20 15.92 5.64
N ARG A 904 12.10 14.98 6.59
CA ARG A 904 10.89 14.69 7.35
C ARG A 904 11.16 14.79 8.84
N TYR A 905 10.23 15.43 9.52
CA TYR A 905 10.06 15.42 10.98
C TYR A 905 8.72 14.74 11.28
N TRP A 906 8.66 13.86 12.27
CA TRP A 906 7.41 13.25 12.73
C TRP A 906 7.50 12.89 14.20
N VAL A 907 6.36 12.92 14.87
CA VAL A 907 6.22 12.42 16.24
C VAL A 907 5.63 11.02 16.13
N SER A 908 6.36 10.04 16.62
CA SER A 908 5.80 8.69 16.79
C SER A 908 5.08 8.65 18.15
N ASN A 909 3.94 7.96 18.22
CA ASN A 909 3.16 7.79 19.46
C ASN A 909 3.85 6.87 20.49
N ASP A 910 5.16 6.83 20.49
CA ASP A 910 5.94 5.68 20.88
C ASP A 910 6.28 5.63 22.35
N GLU A 911 6.12 6.70 23.07
CA GLU A 911 6.40 6.71 24.48
C GLU A 911 5.40 7.62 25.20
N TYR A 912 4.37 6.98 25.68
CA TYR A 912 3.67 7.50 26.83
C TYR A 912 4.61 7.36 28.02
N THR A 913 5.55 8.26 28.09
CA THR A 913 6.13 8.54 29.41
C THR A 913 5.00 9.20 30.21
N GLN A 914 4.77 8.75 31.41
CA GLN A 914 3.92 9.46 32.38
C GLN A 914 4.45 10.90 32.65
N ILE A 915 5.51 11.25 31.99
CA ILE A 915 6.09 12.57 31.88
C ILE A 915 5.34 13.26 30.76
N ALA A 916 4.73 14.37 31.10
CA ALA A 916 3.89 15.21 30.25
C ALA A 916 4.12 15.03 28.74
N PRO A 917 3.10 14.74 27.96
CA PRO A 917 3.18 14.52 26.49
C PRO A 917 3.85 15.65 25.70
N GLN A 918 4.05 16.78 26.33
CA GLN A 918 4.76 17.96 25.81
C GLN A 918 6.27 17.70 25.57
N ASN A 919 6.84 16.66 26.18
CA ASN A 919 8.28 16.36 26.09
C ASN A 919 8.62 15.25 25.08
N GLU A 920 7.64 14.72 24.37
CA GLU A 920 7.89 13.77 23.29
C GLU A 920 8.76 14.39 22.19
N LYS A 921 9.93 13.82 21.99
CA LYS A 921 10.87 14.25 20.96
C LYS A 921 10.44 13.65 19.62
N GLY A 922 10.32 14.51 18.62
CA GLY A 922 10.09 14.03 17.26
C GLY A 922 11.37 13.46 16.63
N ASP A 923 11.16 12.53 15.74
CA ASP A 923 12.19 11.97 14.89
C ASP A 923 12.49 12.85 13.67
N HIS A 924 13.71 12.76 13.18
CA HIS A 924 14.15 13.43 11.95
C HIS A 924 14.70 12.41 10.97
N GLY A 925 14.43 12.60 9.70
CA GLY A 925 14.97 11.76 8.65
C GLY A 925 15.19 12.52 7.35
N LEU A 926 16.32 12.24 6.70
CA LEU A 926 16.59 12.69 5.34
C LEU A 926 16.51 11.48 4.40
N PHE A 927 15.69 11.58 3.40
CA PHE A 927 15.39 10.51 2.44
C PHE A 927 15.86 10.88 1.05
N PHE A 928 16.61 9.99 0.42
CA PHE A 928 17.07 10.10 -0.95
C PHE A 928 16.54 8.92 -1.76
N GLN A 929 15.97 9.21 -2.90
CA GLN A 929 15.55 8.21 -3.87
C GLN A 929 16.03 8.64 -5.26
N ILE A 930 16.80 7.77 -5.91
CA ILE A 930 17.24 7.96 -7.29
C ILE A 930 16.64 6.84 -8.12
N VAL A 931 16.09 7.23 -9.24
CA VAL A 931 15.41 6.32 -10.15
C VAL A 931 16.00 6.51 -11.53
N LEU A 932 16.55 5.45 -12.10
CA LEU A 932 17.02 5.40 -13.48
C LEU A 932 15.94 4.73 -14.32
N LYS A 933 15.15 5.54 -15.05
CA LYS A 933 14.03 5.04 -15.87
C LYS A 933 14.58 4.07 -16.93
N GLY A 934 13.99 2.88 -17.03
CA GLY A 934 14.42 1.82 -17.96
C GLY A 934 15.49 0.85 -17.44
N LEU A 935 15.94 0.99 -16.17
CA LEU A 935 16.76 -0.02 -15.49
C LEU A 935 15.96 -0.88 -14.49
N GLY A 936 14.64 -0.83 -14.55
CA GLY A 936 13.71 -1.60 -13.71
C GLY A 936 12.62 -0.73 -13.09
N GLY A 937 11.51 -1.38 -12.75
CA GLY A 937 10.35 -0.73 -12.11
C GLY A 937 10.73 -0.10 -10.78
N LEU A 938 10.19 1.06 -10.59
CA LEU A 938 10.49 2.05 -9.59
C LEU A 938 9.67 1.85 -8.34
N THR A 939 10.16 1.16 -7.35
CA THR A 939 9.54 1.24 -6.03
C THR A 939 10.61 1.38 -4.95
N GLY A 940 10.92 2.61 -4.61
CA GLY A 940 11.55 2.92 -3.32
C GLY A 940 10.46 2.97 -2.26
N ALA A 941 9.99 1.83 -1.79
CA ALA A 941 8.77 1.66 -1.03
C ALA A 941 8.58 2.61 0.18
N LYS A 942 9.64 3.02 0.87
CA LYS A 942 9.51 3.92 2.04
C LYS A 942 9.11 5.35 1.71
N VAL A 943 9.69 5.94 0.68
CA VAL A 943 9.37 7.34 0.33
C VAL A 943 7.96 7.43 -0.21
N GLU A 944 7.57 6.49 -1.05
CA GLU A 944 6.24 6.42 -1.65
C GLU A 944 5.16 6.16 -0.59
N SER A 945 5.40 5.27 0.37
CA SER A 945 4.43 4.95 1.41
C SER A 945 4.04 6.16 2.27
N PHE A 946 4.99 6.96 2.77
CA PHE A 946 4.62 8.12 3.56
C PHE A 946 4.09 9.30 2.71
N LEU A 947 4.47 9.40 1.44
CA LEU A 947 3.89 10.39 0.52
C LEU A 947 2.45 10.04 0.17
N ASP A 948 2.15 8.76 -0.11
CA ASP A 948 0.80 8.27 -0.38
C ASP A 948 -0.14 8.49 0.81
N LYS A 949 0.34 8.19 2.02
CA LYS A 949 -0.42 8.45 3.25
C LYS A 949 -0.53 9.93 3.61
N GLY A 950 0.45 10.73 3.24
CA GLY A 950 0.58 12.13 3.62
C GLY A 950 -0.02 13.13 2.64
N ILE A 951 -0.22 12.76 1.39
CA ILE A 951 -0.72 13.66 0.33
C ILE A 951 -1.85 12.96 -0.41
N GLU A 952 -3.08 13.37 -0.14
CA GLU A 952 -4.24 12.89 -0.90
C GLU A 952 -4.08 13.28 -2.39
N GLY A 953 -4.25 12.30 -3.30
CA GLY A 953 -4.04 12.49 -4.74
C GLY A 953 -2.63 12.14 -5.24
N TYR A 954 -1.72 11.72 -4.33
CA TYR A 954 -0.37 11.31 -4.71
C TYR A 954 -0.37 10.06 -5.59
N ARG A 955 -1.16 9.04 -5.26
CA ARG A 955 -1.23 7.78 -6.01
C ARG A 955 -1.77 7.99 -7.43
N GLU A 956 -2.84 8.77 -7.60
CA GLU A 956 -3.40 9.11 -8.90
C GLU A 956 -2.39 9.83 -9.80
N ARG A 957 -1.51 10.61 -9.20
CA ARG A 957 -0.41 11.27 -9.92
C ARG A 957 0.63 10.27 -10.40
N GLU A 958 1.09 9.35 -9.53
CA GLU A 958 2.10 8.35 -9.91
C GLU A 958 1.55 7.42 -11.00
N ASP A 959 0.30 6.96 -10.88
CA ASP A 959 -0.35 6.09 -11.86
C ASP A 959 -0.49 6.75 -13.26
N LYS A 960 -0.66 8.08 -13.32
CA LYS A 960 -0.70 8.83 -14.59
C LYS A 960 0.68 9.22 -15.11
N ALA A 961 1.72 9.17 -14.30
CA ALA A 961 3.08 9.52 -14.69
C ALA A 961 3.84 8.34 -15.36
N PHE A 962 3.28 7.15 -15.29
CA PHE A 962 3.74 5.91 -15.92
C PHE A 962 2.76 5.44 -16.99
#